data_abd5d88636eadf6ec61a5f419f454783
#
_entry.id   abd5d88636eadf6ec61a5f419f454783
#
_cell.length_a   1.000
_cell.length_b   1.000
_cell.length_c   1.000
_cell.angle_alpha   90.00
_cell.angle_beta   90.00
_cell.angle_gamma   90.00
#
_symmetry.space_group_name_H-M   'P 1'
#
loop_
_entity.id
_entity.type
_entity.pdbx_description
1 polymer ?
#
loop_
_entity_poly.entity_id
_entity_poly.type
_entity_poly.pdbx_seq_one_letter_code
_entity_poly.pdbx_strand_id
1 'polypeptide(L)'
;MFEFRKQAMRQRRQLITRVVVAVLFVLLCFGILVNRLWVLQVERYQGLSERAERNRITLVPITPRRGDIVDRNGVVLARSHRDYTLEMVRGQVGDIPKMLEQLEQIIHLSPLELRRFKRRLGSSNRFASVLLKSNLTDDEAATFAAHSYKFKGVSLKARWVREYPEGESAAHVIGYVGRISERDQEQLEEKGLEGNYRGTEVIGKKGIEASYEERLHGKTGWEEVEIAASGKPVRVLKRTDPIPGDNLRLSLDMGLQKLVEGIYNDPKNPQRGALVAIDPRNGQVLAYVSAPSYDPNLFVDGIDVENWRRLSDSPDHPLIDRPIYGTFPIGSTYKPFVALAALTLGVRDPNAKIPDPGYFEYGGQRFRNAGGAAYGPTNMHKAIVVSSDTYFFSLGPLIGVDALHDFSQQFGFGKKTGIDLMHEKKGILPSREWKKNAFKNPAQQKWIPGDTISVSVGQGYNSLTITQLAQATATLAANGVYTKPHLVNWIENPVLKTVEQTVSEPEYKVDVAQEHIDLVKSALSDVNATGTARRIFAGAGYESAGKTGTAQVFSLKGTKYKAEALNKRLHDHALYMGFAPVDNPRIAVALIVENGGWGSSVAAPIARKVFDYWLAPERANIPEYIPSFDDEEQQEEISPDLEIPENIPANPDDNAPGHTPEILASIDMNRNGRDDVHNDEAGAL
;
A
#
# COMPACT_ATOMS: atom_id res chain seq x y z
N MET A 1 18.64 98.79 46.21
CA MET A 1 18.13 97.62 47.01
C MET A 1 16.71 97.15 46.62
N PHE A 2 15.83 98.02 46.14
CA PHE A 2 14.46 97.67 45.76
C PHE A 2 14.36 96.85 44.43
N GLU A 3 15.17 97.09 43.45
CA GLU A 3 15.18 96.40 42.18
C GLU A 3 15.73 94.98 42.29
N PHE A 4 16.72 94.72 43.09
CA PHE A 4 17.27 93.41 43.39
C PHE A 4 16.24 92.48 44.06
N ARG A 5 15.43 93.03 44.95
CA ARG A 5 14.31 92.24 45.59
C ARG A 5 13.22 91.93 44.61
N LYS A 6 12.88 92.79 43.66
CA LYS A 6 11.86 92.52 42.61
C LYS A 6 12.37 91.49 41.65
N GLN A 7 13.61 91.50 41.29
CA GLN A 7 14.24 90.53 40.38
C GLN A 7 14.34 89.13 41.05
N ALA A 8 14.73 89.08 42.31
CA ALA A 8 14.75 87.86 43.10
C ALA A 8 13.33 87.23 43.30
N MET A 9 12.33 88.09 43.50
CA MET A 9 10.88 87.60 43.59
C MET A 9 10.38 87.12 42.25
N ARG A 10 10.73 87.72 41.11
CA ARG A 10 10.39 87.21 39.76
C ARG A 10 11.07 85.89 39.46
N GLN A 11 12.33 85.73 39.76
CA GLN A 11 13.04 84.44 39.57
C GLN A 11 12.47 83.36 40.47
N ARG A 12 12.17 83.70 41.75
CA ARG A 12 11.50 82.69 42.62
C ARG A 12 10.12 82.29 42.15
N ARG A 13 9.32 83.21 41.58
CA ARG A 13 8.01 82.94 41.02
C ARG A 13 8.14 82.10 39.76
N GLN A 14 9.08 82.37 38.90
CA GLN A 14 9.36 81.55 37.71
C GLN A 14 9.84 80.13 38.07
N LEU A 15 10.64 80.00 39.12
CA LEU A 15 11.12 78.70 39.60
C LEU A 15 9.98 77.92 40.22
N ILE A 16 9.13 78.53 41.01
CA ILE A 16 7.91 77.91 41.57
C ILE A 16 6.98 77.51 40.47
N THR A 17 6.74 78.33 39.41
CA THR A 17 5.91 77.96 38.28
C THR A 17 6.46 76.77 37.53
N ARG A 18 7.78 76.70 37.26
CA ARG A 18 8.45 75.57 36.59
C ARG A 18 8.35 74.32 37.47
N VAL A 19 8.53 74.41 38.79
CA VAL A 19 8.37 73.28 39.69
C VAL A 19 6.89 72.74 39.70
N VAL A 20 5.93 73.69 39.78
CA VAL A 20 4.48 73.30 39.74
C VAL A 20 4.12 72.64 38.42
N VAL A 21 4.60 73.15 37.26
CA VAL A 21 4.36 72.56 35.97
C VAL A 21 5.04 71.20 35.88
N ALA A 22 6.28 71.06 36.38
CA ALA A 22 6.94 69.76 36.42
C ALA A 22 6.19 68.72 37.30
N VAL A 23 5.71 69.13 38.47
CA VAL A 23 4.94 68.34 39.39
C VAL A 23 3.60 67.89 38.71
N LEU A 24 2.89 68.84 38.09
CA LEU A 24 1.64 68.54 37.37
C LEU A 24 1.90 67.57 36.20
N PHE A 25 3.01 67.74 35.48
CA PHE A 25 3.42 66.79 34.40
C PHE A 25 3.68 65.39 34.97
N VAL A 26 4.44 65.28 36.05
CA VAL A 26 4.69 63.97 36.73
C VAL A 26 3.41 63.37 37.23
N LEU A 27 2.51 64.15 37.82
CA LEU A 27 1.19 63.65 38.26
C LEU A 27 0.32 63.19 37.09
N LEU A 28 0.37 63.89 35.95
CA LEU A 28 -0.34 63.48 34.74
C LEU A 28 0.23 62.14 34.19
N CYS A 29 1.57 62.03 34.09
CA CYS A 29 2.22 60.79 33.71
C CYS A 29 1.87 59.62 34.66
N PHE A 30 1.85 59.91 35.98
CA PHE A 30 1.46 58.92 36.97
C PHE A 30 -0.01 58.52 36.86
N GLY A 31 -0.92 59.49 36.59
CA GLY A 31 -2.31 59.24 36.32
C GLY A 31 -2.52 58.34 35.10
N ILE A 32 -1.75 58.55 34.02
CA ILE A 32 -1.77 57.71 32.82
C ILE A 32 -1.30 56.29 33.16
N LEU A 33 -0.23 56.14 33.94
CA LEU A 33 0.25 54.83 34.40
C LEU A 33 -0.74 54.09 35.26
N VAL A 34 -1.37 54.78 36.22
CA VAL A 34 -2.41 54.18 37.09
C VAL A 34 -3.61 53.74 36.26
N ASN A 35 -4.07 54.60 35.34
CA ASN A 35 -5.13 54.25 34.44
C ASN A 35 -4.76 53.02 33.57
N ARG A 36 -3.54 52.97 33.05
CA ARG A 36 -3.07 51.81 32.28
C ARG A 36 -3.01 50.54 33.12
N LEU A 37 -2.54 50.64 34.35
CA LEU A 37 -2.54 49.53 35.31
C LEU A 37 -3.95 49.04 35.60
N TRP A 38 -4.91 49.98 35.82
CA TRP A 38 -6.32 49.62 36.02
C TRP A 38 -6.88 48.85 34.81
N VAL A 39 -6.71 49.35 33.60
CA VAL A 39 -7.15 48.69 32.38
C VAL A 39 -6.53 47.30 32.24
N LEU A 40 -5.26 47.11 32.56
CA LEU A 40 -4.58 45.83 32.43
C LEU A 40 -4.97 44.83 33.55
N GLN A 41 -5.11 45.32 34.79
CA GLN A 41 -5.31 44.45 35.95
C GLN A 41 -6.79 44.25 36.33
N VAL A 42 -7.70 45.10 35.87
CA VAL A 42 -9.13 45.01 36.17
C VAL A 42 -9.93 44.71 34.92
N GLU A 43 -9.93 45.58 33.93
CA GLU A 43 -10.77 45.39 32.74
C GLU A 43 -10.33 44.27 31.85
N ARG A 44 -9.00 44.06 31.66
CA ARG A 44 -8.47 43.03 30.77
C ARG A 44 -7.86 41.86 31.51
N TYR A 45 -8.01 41.77 32.82
CA TYR A 45 -7.39 40.74 33.64
C TYR A 45 -7.76 39.33 33.18
N GLN A 46 -9.06 39.04 32.97
CA GLN A 46 -9.52 37.71 32.55
C GLN A 46 -8.91 37.33 31.18
N GLY A 47 -9.00 38.20 30.19
CA GLY A 47 -8.49 37.92 28.87
C GLY A 47 -6.96 37.81 28.78
N LEU A 48 -6.25 38.55 29.66
CA LEU A 48 -4.77 38.45 29.73
C LEU A 48 -4.33 37.21 30.53
N SER A 49 -5.05 36.88 31.60
CA SER A 49 -4.84 35.67 32.40
C SER A 49 -5.08 34.40 31.56
N GLU A 50 -6.20 34.34 30.84
CA GLU A 50 -6.47 33.23 29.91
C GLU A 50 -5.43 33.10 28.81
N ARG A 51 -4.88 34.21 28.28
CA ARG A 51 -3.80 34.16 27.30
C ARG A 51 -2.48 33.70 27.92
N ALA A 52 -2.21 34.14 29.16
CA ALA A 52 -1.03 33.70 29.91
C ALA A 52 -1.09 32.21 30.22
N GLU A 53 -2.25 31.70 30.64
CA GLU A 53 -2.48 30.27 30.88
C GLU A 53 -2.36 29.46 29.57
N ARG A 54 -2.99 29.91 28.47
CA ARG A 54 -2.85 29.27 27.15
C ARG A 54 -1.42 29.26 26.63
N ASN A 55 -0.63 30.27 26.91
CA ASN A 55 0.80 30.32 26.53
C ASN A 55 1.69 29.44 27.43
N ARG A 56 1.17 28.96 28.56
CA ARG A 56 1.87 28.15 29.55
C ARG A 56 1.64 26.65 29.34
N ILE A 57 0.59 26.29 28.59
CA ILE A 57 0.21 24.89 28.30
C ILE A 57 0.54 24.60 26.84
N THR A 58 1.28 23.52 26.62
CA THR A 58 1.57 22.98 25.29
C THR A 58 1.02 21.57 25.16
N LEU A 59 0.32 21.29 24.06
CA LEU A 59 -0.15 19.95 23.74
C LEU A 59 0.99 19.20 23.04
N VAL A 60 1.46 18.14 23.68
CA VAL A 60 2.48 17.23 23.11
C VAL A 60 1.76 15.96 22.63
N PRO A 61 1.84 15.65 21.34
CA PRO A 61 1.21 14.43 20.82
C PRO A 61 1.98 13.18 21.26
N ILE A 62 1.23 12.11 21.57
CA ILE A 62 1.76 10.77 21.82
C ILE A 62 1.36 9.89 20.65
N THR A 63 2.32 9.48 19.84
CA THR A 63 2.06 8.65 18.66
C THR A 63 1.58 7.25 19.07
N PRO A 64 0.53 6.72 18.43
CA PRO A 64 0.06 5.37 18.70
C PRO A 64 1.03 4.31 18.15
N ARG A 65 0.97 3.10 18.69
CA ARG A 65 1.57 1.93 18.06
C ARG A 65 0.76 1.61 16.81
N ARG A 66 1.43 1.49 15.66
CA ARG A 66 0.81 1.05 14.41
C ARG A 66 0.53 -0.45 14.51
N GLY A 67 -0.65 -0.89 14.07
CA GLY A 67 -1.09 -2.27 14.09
C GLY A 67 -0.15 -3.19 13.30
N ASP A 68 -0.04 -4.43 13.73
CA ASP A 68 0.79 -5.43 13.08
C ASP A 68 0.07 -6.07 11.89
N ILE A 69 0.84 -6.57 10.92
CA ILE A 69 0.32 -7.29 9.75
C ILE A 69 0.93 -8.69 9.78
N VAL A 70 0.08 -9.69 9.78
CA VAL A 70 0.49 -11.11 9.79
C VAL A 70 -0.14 -11.87 8.63
N ASP A 71 0.47 -12.98 8.23
CA ASP A 71 -0.12 -13.90 7.25
C ASP A 71 -1.23 -14.74 7.90
N ARG A 72 -1.86 -15.63 7.13
CA ARG A 72 -2.93 -16.52 7.61
C ARG A 72 -2.48 -17.46 8.74
N ASN A 73 -1.18 -17.76 8.83
CA ASN A 73 -0.59 -18.69 9.79
C ASN A 73 0.06 -17.96 10.99
N GLY A 74 -0.03 -16.61 11.05
CA GLY A 74 0.56 -15.81 12.12
C GLY A 74 2.02 -15.39 11.88
N VAL A 75 2.57 -15.62 10.68
CA VAL A 75 3.91 -15.10 10.32
C VAL A 75 3.85 -13.57 10.26
N VAL A 76 4.74 -12.92 11.02
CA VAL A 76 4.77 -11.45 11.09
C VAL A 76 5.37 -10.87 9.83
N LEU A 77 4.58 -10.09 9.11
CA LEU A 77 4.96 -9.43 7.84
C LEU A 77 5.38 -7.98 8.06
N ALA A 78 4.71 -7.30 8.99
CA ALA A 78 5.05 -5.96 9.41
C ALA A 78 4.69 -5.78 10.88
N ARG A 79 5.61 -5.24 11.66
CA ARG A 79 5.41 -4.95 13.09
C ARG A 79 5.97 -3.59 13.46
N SER A 80 5.48 -3.05 14.60
CA SER A 80 6.03 -1.85 15.20
C SER A 80 6.73 -2.23 16.50
N HIS A 81 8.01 -1.95 16.60
CA HIS A 81 8.79 -2.13 17.83
C HIS A 81 9.29 -0.78 18.36
N ARG A 82 9.58 -0.74 19.65
CA ARG A 82 10.21 0.43 20.25
C ARG A 82 11.69 0.41 19.94
N ASP A 83 12.17 1.54 19.44
CA ASP A 83 13.57 1.73 19.17
C ASP A 83 14.07 3.03 19.81
N TYR A 84 15.30 3.01 20.26
CA TYR A 84 15.94 4.19 20.82
C TYR A 84 16.48 5.07 19.70
N THR A 85 16.14 6.37 19.79
CA THR A 85 16.61 7.37 18.85
C THR A 85 17.29 8.51 19.59
N LEU A 86 18.34 9.07 18.99
CA LEU A 86 18.93 10.31 19.45
C LEU A 86 18.35 11.49 18.68
N GLU A 87 17.83 12.43 19.41
CA GLU A 87 17.25 13.65 18.85
C GLU A 87 17.94 14.88 19.39
N MET A 88 18.05 15.90 18.55
CA MET A 88 18.66 17.18 18.89
C MET A 88 17.70 18.34 18.68
N VAL A 89 17.58 19.23 19.64
CA VAL A 89 16.88 20.52 19.51
C VAL A 89 17.92 21.59 19.20
N ARG A 90 17.94 22.08 17.94
CA ARG A 90 18.93 23.05 17.44
C ARG A 90 19.12 24.27 18.34
N GLY A 91 18.03 24.82 18.89
CA GLY A 91 18.07 26.02 19.73
C GLY A 91 18.70 25.81 21.10
N GLN A 92 18.92 24.59 21.52
CA GLN A 92 19.52 24.23 22.81
C GLN A 92 20.99 23.83 22.70
N VAL A 93 21.51 23.62 21.48
CA VAL A 93 22.91 23.28 21.21
C VAL A 93 23.64 24.50 20.71
N GLY A 94 24.72 24.90 21.43
CA GLY A 94 25.50 26.11 21.08
C GLY A 94 26.39 25.89 19.86
N ASP A 95 27.20 24.84 19.86
CA ASP A 95 28.15 24.47 18.78
C ASP A 95 27.91 23.04 18.33
N ILE A 96 27.19 22.89 17.22
CA ILE A 96 26.79 21.60 16.69
C ILE A 96 27.97 20.76 16.19
N PRO A 97 28.94 21.30 15.41
CA PRO A 97 30.15 20.57 15.03
C PRO A 97 30.89 19.96 16.20
N LYS A 98 31.15 20.75 17.24
CA LYS A 98 31.85 20.30 18.47
C LYS A 98 31.04 19.24 19.22
N MET A 99 29.73 19.41 19.29
CA MET A 99 28.85 18.42 19.93
C MET A 99 28.90 17.10 19.19
N LEU A 100 28.86 17.09 17.85
CA LEU A 100 28.95 15.88 17.04
C LEU A 100 30.29 15.17 17.23
N GLU A 101 31.40 15.89 17.24
CA GLU A 101 32.73 15.33 17.50
C GLU A 101 32.81 14.65 18.89
N GLN A 102 32.23 15.29 19.92
CA GLN A 102 32.16 14.68 21.25
C GLN A 102 31.23 13.45 21.29
N LEU A 103 30.13 13.47 20.54
CA LEU A 103 29.20 12.36 20.48
C LEU A 103 29.80 11.15 19.76
N GLU A 104 30.58 11.37 18.69
CA GLU A 104 31.29 10.30 17.96
C GLU A 104 32.29 9.54 18.83
N GLN A 105 32.73 10.12 19.94
CA GLN A 105 33.62 9.41 20.89
C GLN A 105 32.89 8.35 21.73
N ILE A 106 31.57 8.43 21.83
CA ILE A 106 30.75 7.51 22.66
C ILE A 106 29.75 6.71 21.85
N ILE A 107 29.34 7.22 20.69
CA ILE A 107 28.40 6.54 19.79
C ILE A 107 28.93 6.62 18.37
N HIS A 108 28.94 5.49 17.68
CA HIS A 108 29.35 5.46 16.28
C HIS A 108 28.27 6.12 15.39
N LEU A 109 28.64 7.19 14.68
CA LEU A 109 27.80 7.83 13.67
C LEU A 109 28.34 7.55 12.27
N SER A 110 27.57 6.83 11.47
CA SER A 110 27.95 6.56 10.08
C SER A 110 27.95 7.85 9.24
N PRO A 111 28.78 7.92 8.18
CA PRO A 111 28.76 9.06 7.25
C PRO A 111 27.39 9.31 6.61
N LEU A 112 26.57 8.27 6.49
CA LEU A 112 25.20 8.37 5.95
C LEU A 112 24.26 9.05 6.95
N GLU A 113 24.30 8.66 8.22
CA GLU A 113 23.51 9.27 9.30
C GLU A 113 23.86 10.74 9.46
N LEU A 114 25.14 11.09 9.47
CA LEU A 114 25.58 12.48 9.52
C LEU A 114 25.09 13.32 8.33
N ARG A 115 25.10 12.75 7.10
CA ARG A 115 24.56 13.45 5.92
C ARG A 115 23.04 13.63 6.02
N ARG A 116 22.31 12.62 6.48
CA ARG A 116 20.86 12.68 6.71
C ARG A 116 20.53 13.72 7.77
N PHE A 117 21.24 13.70 8.89
CA PHE A 117 21.09 14.68 9.97
C PHE A 117 21.31 16.11 9.49
N LYS A 118 22.44 16.39 8.80
CA LYS A 118 22.75 17.74 8.28
C LYS A 118 21.67 18.25 7.32
N ARG A 119 21.08 17.39 6.49
CA ARG A 119 19.98 17.74 5.60
C ARG A 119 18.71 18.11 6.39
N ARG A 120 18.33 17.28 7.38
CA ARG A 120 17.19 17.53 8.26
C ARG A 120 17.36 18.82 9.05
N LEU A 121 18.56 19.08 9.53
CA LEU A 121 18.90 20.30 10.26
C LEU A 121 18.74 21.56 9.42
N GLY A 122 19.03 21.49 8.12
CA GLY A 122 18.89 22.62 7.20
C GLY A 122 17.44 23.05 6.95
N SER A 123 16.50 22.10 7.02
CA SER A 123 15.06 22.33 6.80
C SER A 123 14.26 22.53 8.09
N SER A 124 14.85 22.30 9.28
CA SER A 124 14.16 22.38 10.56
C SER A 124 14.16 23.77 11.17
N ASN A 125 13.09 24.10 11.92
CA ASN A 125 13.08 25.33 12.71
C ASN A 125 13.94 25.17 13.97
N ARG A 126 14.24 26.31 14.65
CA ARG A 126 15.14 26.36 15.79
C ARG A 126 14.71 25.52 17.00
N PHE A 127 13.40 25.31 17.15
CA PHE A 127 12.81 24.62 18.31
C PHE A 127 12.40 23.19 18.00
N ALA A 128 12.45 22.78 16.73
CA ALA A 128 12.10 21.41 16.33
C ALA A 128 13.17 20.43 16.81
N SER A 129 12.71 19.26 17.24
CA SER A 129 13.56 18.11 17.48
C SER A 129 13.96 17.50 16.13
N VAL A 130 15.25 17.29 15.94
CA VAL A 130 15.83 16.72 14.71
C VAL A 130 16.45 15.38 15.03
N LEU A 131 15.99 14.33 14.33
CA LEU A 131 16.55 12.98 14.47
C LEU A 131 18.02 12.96 14.03
N LEU A 132 18.91 12.56 14.93
CA LEU A 132 20.34 12.45 14.71
C LEU A 132 20.74 11.01 14.33
N LYS A 133 20.31 10.03 15.13
CA LYS A 133 20.52 8.60 14.89
C LYS A 133 19.25 7.82 15.26
N SER A 134 18.86 6.85 14.46
CA SER A 134 17.85 5.82 14.75
C SER A 134 18.54 4.48 15.00
N ASN A 135 17.80 3.53 15.51
CA ASN A 135 18.24 2.14 15.75
C ASN A 135 19.50 2.08 16.63
N LEU A 136 19.44 2.72 17.80
CA LEU A 136 20.50 2.58 18.78
C LEU A 136 20.42 1.18 19.39
N THR A 137 21.56 0.52 19.51
CA THR A 137 21.65 -0.69 20.32
C THR A 137 21.42 -0.36 21.80
N ASP A 138 21.01 -1.35 22.59
CA ASP A 138 20.82 -1.16 24.03
C ASP A 138 22.09 -0.64 24.70
N ASP A 139 23.28 -1.10 24.26
CA ASP A 139 24.56 -0.63 24.74
C ASP A 139 24.82 0.83 24.39
N GLU A 140 24.50 1.26 23.16
CA GLU A 140 24.62 2.66 22.74
C GLU A 140 23.64 3.56 23.49
N ALA A 141 22.41 3.10 23.70
CA ALA A 141 21.39 3.81 24.47
C ALA A 141 21.81 3.97 25.95
N ALA A 142 22.28 2.90 26.58
CA ALA A 142 22.79 2.93 27.95
C ALA A 142 24.03 3.83 28.08
N THR A 143 24.96 3.74 27.11
CA THR A 143 26.17 4.58 27.08
C THR A 143 25.82 6.05 26.95
N PHE A 144 24.88 6.41 26.06
CA PHE A 144 24.42 7.79 25.93
C PHE A 144 23.70 8.25 27.20
N ALA A 145 22.81 7.43 27.77
CA ALA A 145 22.08 7.78 28.99
C ALA A 145 23.04 8.15 30.14
N ALA A 146 24.09 7.36 30.35
CA ALA A 146 25.13 7.61 31.34
C ALA A 146 25.90 8.93 31.11
N HIS A 147 26.00 9.41 29.86
CA HIS A 147 26.73 10.62 29.49
C HIS A 147 25.83 11.79 29.10
N SER A 148 24.50 11.63 29.16
CA SER A 148 23.51 12.61 28.69
C SER A 148 23.68 14.02 29.26
N TYR A 149 24.16 14.13 30.51
CA TYR A 149 24.44 15.39 31.17
C TYR A 149 25.45 16.30 30.43
N LYS A 150 26.30 15.70 29.58
CA LYS A 150 27.30 16.43 28.76
C LYS A 150 26.70 17.05 27.51
N PHE A 151 25.55 16.53 27.03
CA PHE A 151 24.97 16.85 25.72
C PHE A 151 23.68 17.65 25.85
N LYS A 152 23.79 18.93 26.27
CA LYS A 152 22.62 19.81 26.32
C LYS A 152 21.96 19.90 24.95
N GLY A 153 20.66 19.66 24.90
CA GLY A 153 19.86 19.73 23.67
C GLY A 153 19.88 18.46 22.82
N VAL A 154 20.55 17.40 23.27
CA VAL A 154 20.42 16.05 22.72
C VAL A 154 19.71 15.17 23.73
N SER A 155 18.73 14.42 23.30
CA SER A 155 17.92 13.54 24.14
C SER A 155 17.75 12.16 23.52
N LEU A 156 17.77 11.14 24.37
CA LEU A 156 17.37 9.78 24.01
C LEU A 156 15.85 9.71 24.08
N LYS A 157 15.23 9.22 23.02
CA LYS A 157 13.78 8.98 22.96
C LYS A 157 13.48 7.60 22.45
N ALA A 158 12.46 6.97 23.01
CA ALA A 158 11.90 5.75 22.47
C ALA A 158 10.80 6.13 21.45
N ARG A 159 10.92 5.63 20.23
CA ARG A 159 9.93 5.82 19.16
C ARG A 159 9.45 4.47 18.64
N TRP A 160 8.22 4.45 18.13
CA TRP A 160 7.75 3.32 17.36
C TRP A 160 8.38 3.35 15.96
N VAL A 161 9.07 2.29 15.59
CA VAL A 161 9.68 2.10 14.26
C VAL A 161 9.01 0.93 13.57
N ARG A 162 8.69 1.09 12.30
CA ARG A 162 8.11 0.03 11.47
C ARG A 162 9.20 -0.89 10.95
N GLU A 163 8.99 -2.19 11.06
CA GLU A 163 9.88 -3.22 10.57
C GLU A 163 9.13 -4.23 9.70
N TYR A 164 9.79 -4.70 8.65
CA TYR A 164 9.31 -5.73 7.73
C TYR A 164 10.27 -6.93 7.81
N PRO A 165 10.03 -7.89 8.73
CA PRO A 165 10.98 -8.98 9.02
C PRO A 165 11.25 -9.88 7.80
N GLU A 166 10.27 -10.00 6.89
CA GLU A 166 10.36 -10.85 5.70
C GLU A 166 11.11 -10.19 4.53
N GLY A 167 11.58 -8.94 4.69
CA GLY A 167 12.37 -8.21 3.70
C GLY A 167 11.64 -8.07 2.37
N GLU A 168 12.23 -8.57 1.27
CA GLU A 168 11.68 -8.46 -0.08
C GLU A 168 10.42 -9.31 -0.31
N SER A 169 10.15 -10.29 0.60
CA SER A 169 9.03 -11.22 0.43
C SER A 169 7.70 -10.50 0.67
N ALA A 170 6.73 -10.73 -0.21
CA ALA A 170 5.40 -10.09 -0.21
C ALA A 170 5.42 -8.54 -0.19
N ALA A 171 6.53 -7.88 -0.52
CA ALA A 171 6.68 -6.44 -0.41
C ALA A 171 5.64 -5.63 -1.19
N HIS A 172 5.19 -6.13 -2.36
CA HIS A 172 4.14 -5.46 -3.14
C HIS A 172 2.76 -5.56 -2.50
N VAL A 173 2.50 -6.65 -1.75
CA VAL A 173 1.27 -6.81 -0.97
C VAL A 173 1.29 -5.89 0.25
N ILE A 174 2.34 -6.01 1.07
CA ILE A 174 2.46 -5.26 2.32
C ILE A 174 2.58 -3.77 2.03
N GLY A 175 3.39 -3.42 1.04
CA GLY A 175 3.79 -2.05 0.76
C GLY A 175 4.83 -1.57 1.77
N TYR A 176 4.83 -0.27 2.05
CA TYR A 176 5.74 0.34 3.01
C TYR A 176 5.19 1.64 3.58
N VAL A 177 5.67 2.00 4.75
CA VAL A 177 5.49 3.35 5.30
C VAL A 177 6.62 4.27 4.83
N GLY A 178 6.30 5.52 4.62
CA GLY A 178 7.30 6.54 4.27
C GLY A 178 6.91 7.88 4.86
N ARG A 179 7.84 8.84 4.82
CA ARG A 179 7.60 10.17 5.40
C ARG A 179 6.38 10.85 4.81
N ILE A 180 5.63 11.51 5.67
CA ILE A 180 4.50 12.35 5.27
C ILE A 180 5.04 13.49 4.38
N SER A 181 4.57 13.55 3.13
CA SER A 181 4.88 14.60 2.17
C SER A 181 3.84 15.74 2.25
N GLU A 182 4.12 16.87 1.61
CA GLU A 182 3.16 17.99 1.52
C GLU A 182 1.81 17.52 0.94
N ARG A 183 1.84 16.70 -0.08
CA ARG A 183 0.61 16.13 -0.67
C ARG A 183 -0.16 15.23 0.31
N ASP A 184 0.54 14.44 1.12
CA ASP A 184 -0.15 13.63 2.15
C ASP A 184 -0.77 14.53 3.22
N GLN A 185 -0.10 15.65 3.58
CA GLN A 185 -0.66 16.63 4.52
C GLN A 185 -1.93 17.26 3.97
N GLU A 186 -1.94 17.69 2.70
CA GLU A 186 -3.12 18.20 2.01
C GLU A 186 -4.29 17.19 2.07
N GLN A 187 -4.00 15.90 1.76
CA GLN A 187 -5.03 14.85 1.83
C GLN A 187 -5.55 14.59 3.25
N LEU A 188 -4.68 14.68 4.25
CA LEU A 188 -5.07 14.54 5.66
C LEU A 188 -5.93 15.73 6.11
N GLU A 189 -5.61 16.96 5.66
CA GLU A 189 -6.40 18.15 5.91
C GLU A 189 -7.78 18.06 5.22
N GLU A 190 -7.85 17.65 3.95
CA GLU A 190 -9.11 17.42 3.23
C GLU A 190 -10.02 16.41 3.93
N LYS A 191 -9.42 15.38 4.55
CA LYS A 191 -10.16 14.37 5.33
C LYS A 191 -10.44 14.78 6.78
N GLY A 192 -9.91 15.93 7.26
CA GLY A 192 -10.01 16.37 8.66
C GLY A 192 -9.25 15.47 9.66
N LEU A 193 -8.20 14.79 9.19
CA LEU A 193 -7.39 13.84 9.96
C LEU A 193 -6.06 14.43 10.45
N GLU A 194 -5.70 15.67 10.08
CA GLU A 194 -4.42 16.29 10.40
C GLU A 194 -4.11 16.27 11.91
N GLY A 195 -5.15 16.39 12.75
CA GLY A 195 -5.04 16.32 14.21
C GLY A 195 -4.52 14.96 14.67
N ASN A 196 -5.00 13.87 14.07
CA ASN A 196 -4.62 12.50 14.43
C ASN A 196 -3.19 12.14 13.99
N TYR A 197 -2.60 12.88 13.05
CA TYR A 197 -1.24 12.64 12.56
C TYR A 197 -0.20 13.58 13.17
N ARG A 198 -0.57 14.43 14.13
CA ARG A 198 0.39 15.27 14.85
C ARG A 198 1.39 14.38 15.61
N GLY A 199 2.67 14.64 15.36
CA GLY A 199 3.77 13.83 15.94
C GLY A 199 4.08 12.55 15.18
N THR A 200 3.24 12.11 14.25
CA THR A 200 3.52 10.99 13.36
C THR A 200 4.37 11.47 12.18
N GLU A 201 5.47 10.77 11.89
CA GLU A 201 6.40 11.15 10.82
C GLU A 201 6.18 10.36 9.53
N VAL A 202 5.54 9.19 9.61
CA VAL A 202 5.37 8.25 8.52
C VAL A 202 3.91 7.89 8.29
N ILE A 203 3.58 7.57 7.04
CA ILE A 203 2.25 7.14 6.60
C ILE A 203 2.42 6.01 5.58
N GLY A 204 1.45 5.12 5.45
CA GLY A 204 1.44 4.08 4.42
C GLY A 204 1.44 4.68 3.02
N LYS A 205 2.36 4.21 2.17
CA LYS A 205 2.56 4.74 0.82
C LYS A 205 2.08 3.80 -0.28
N LYS A 206 2.14 2.50 -0.03
CA LYS A 206 1.81 1.44 -0.98
C LYS A 206 1.20 0.24 -0.25
N GLY A 207 0.59 -0.67 -1.01
CA GLY A 207 0.11 -1.95 -0.51
C GLY A 207 -0.95 -1.83 0.58
N ILE A 208 -1.01 -2.84 1.43
CA ILE A 208 -1.91 -2.91 2.59
C ILE A 208 -1.63 -1.77 3.59
N GLU A 209 -0.35 -1.38 3.75
CA GLU A 209 0.02 -0.23 4.57
C GLU A 209 -0.73 1.05 4.19
N ALA A 210 -0.94 1.29 2.89
CA ALA A 210 -1.69 2.45 2.40
C ALA A 210 -3.20 2.21 2.36
N SER A 211 -3.63 1.01 1.93
CA SER A 211 -5.06 0.69 1.78
C SER A 211 -5.81 0.68 3.12
N TYR A 212 -5.12 0.27 4.19
CA TYR A 212 -5.67 0.17 5.53
C TYR A 212 -5.04 1.17 6.51
N GLU A 213 -4.49 2.28 6.00
CA GLU A 213 -3.79 3.29 6.79
C GLU A 213 -4.58 3.73 8.03
N GLU A 214 -5.86 4.07 7.88
CA GLU A 214 -6.71 4.58 8.97
C GLU A 214 -6.94 3.52 10.07
N ARG A 215 -6.96 2.24 9.72
CA ARG A 215 -7.07 1.13 10.68
C ARG A 215 -5.74 0.86 11.38
N LEU A 216 -4.65 0.83 10.60
CA LEU A 216 -3.31 0.52 11.10
C LEU A 216 -2.73 1.63 11.98
N HIS A 217 -3.03 2.91 11.70
CA HIS A 217 -2.43 4.04 12.41
C HIS A 217 -2.89 4.15 13.86
N GLY A 218 -4.20 3.95 14.13
CA GLY A 218 -4.80 4.14 15.44
C GLY A 218 -5.11 5.60 15.76
N LYS A 219 -5.18 5.96 17.05
CA LYS A 219 -5.54 7.32 17.50
C LYS A 219 -4.44 7.91 18.35
N THR A 220 -3.98 9.11 17.99
CA THR A 220 -2.95 9.88 18.70
C THR A 220 -3.45 10.30 20.09
N GLY A 221 -2.63 10.03 21.10
CA GLY A 221 -2.83 10.54 22.46
C GLY A 221 -2.21 11.92 22.65
N TRP A 222 -2.44 12.55 23.81
CA TRP A 222 -2.01 13.90 24.09
C TRP A 222 -1.55 14.07 25.53
N GLU A 223 -0.48 14.81 25.72
CA GLU A 223 -0.08 15.36 27.03
C GLU A 223 -0.23 16.87 27.03
N GLU A 224 -0.96 17.40 28.00
CA GLU A 224 -1.01 18.81 28.33
C GLU A 224 0.15 19.11 29.28
N VAL A 225 1.20 19.71 28.72
CA VAL A 225 2.44 20.00 29.45
C VAL A 225 2.52 21.48 29.78
N GLU A 226 2.71 21.79 31.05
CA GLU A 226 3.03 23.14 31.50
C GLU A 226 4.48 23.48 31.13
N ILE A 227 4.67 24.58 30.43
CA ILE A 227 6.01 25.06 30.03
C ILE A 227 6.38 26.35 30.76
N ALA A 228 7.61 26.45 31.22
CA ALA A 228 8.18 27.69 31.75
C ALA A 228 8.37 28.74 30.64
N ALA A 229 8.55 29.99 31.00
CA ALA A 229 8.88 31.09 30.06
C ALA A 229 10.13 30.80 29.20
N SER A 230 11.00 29.90 29.64
CA SER A 230 12.18 29.43 28.91
C SER A 230 11.86 28.33 27.87
N GLY A 231 10.58 27.87 27.77
CA GLY A 231 10.17 26.78 26.94
C GLY A 231 10.48 25.39 27.50
N LYS A 232 10.95 25.28 28.74
CA LYS A 232 11.19 23.98 29.38
C LYS A 232 9.92 23.41 29.96
N PRO A 233 9.66 22.09 29.81
CA PRO A 233 8.56 21.43 30.47
C PRO A 233 8.73 21.49 32.00
N VAL A 234 7.65 21.79 32.71
CA VAL A 234 7.61 21.89 34.17
C VAL A 234 6.94 20.67 34.75
N ARG A 235 5.74 20.35 34.26
CA ARG A 235 4.96 19.16 34.69
C ARG A 235 3.90 18.81 33.65
N VAL A 236 3.47 17.57 33.64
CA VAL A 236 2.31 17.08 32.88
C VAL A 236 1.05 17.39 33.70
N LEU A 237 0.11 18.09 33.09
CA LEU A 237 -1.17 18.46 33.73
C LEU A 237 -2.24 17.39 33.49
N LYS A 238 -2.28 16.89 32.27
CA LYS A 238 -3.23 15.84 31.83
C LYS A 238 -2.62 14.98 30.76
N ARG A 239 -2.96 13.70 30.77
CA ARG A 239 -2.54 12.75 29.75
C ARG A 239 -3.77 11.99 29.24
N THR A 240 -3.85 11.87 27.92
CA THR A 240 -4.78 10.99 27.22
C THR A 240 -3.93 10.00 26.43
N ASP A 241 -4.00 8.73 26.80
CA ASP A 241 -3.20 7.72 26.16
C ASP A 241 -3.60 7.49 24.70
N PRO A 242 -2.65 7.16 23.82
CA PRO A 242 -2.95 6.82 22.44
C PRO A 242 -3.68 5.48 22.36
N ILE A 243 -4.51 5.32 21.33
CA ILE A 243 -5.15 4.04 21.02
C ILE A 243 -4.37 3.39 19.88
N PRO A 244 -3.78 2.21 20.08
CA PRO A 244 -3.04 1.50 19.02
C PRO A 244 -3.95 1.18 17.83
N GLY A 245 -3.33 1.02 16.66
CA GLY A 245 -4.03 0.59 15.46
C GLY A 245 -4.47 -0.87 15.52
N ASP A 246 -5.40 -1.22 14.65
CA ASP A 246 -5.90 -2.58 14.49
C ASP A 246 -4.83 -3.46 13.84
N ASN A 247 -4.71 -4.71 14.28
CA ASN A 247 -3.86 -5.71 13.62
C ASN A 247 -4.61 -6.31 12.43
N LEU A 248 -3.88 -6.61 11.36
CA LEU A 248 -4.42 -7.20 10.15
C LEU A 248 -3.87 -8.60 9.93
N ARG A 249 -4.76 -9.57 9.75
CA ARG A 249 -4.41 -10.91 9.33
C ARG A 249 -4.80 -11.10 7.88
N LEU A 250 -3.78 -11.39 7.05
CA LEU A 250 -3.97 -11.60 5.62
C LEU A 250 -4.41 -13.03 5.31
N SER A 251 -5.06 -13.21 4.17
CA SER A 251 -5.35 -14.51 3.58
C SER A 251 -4.11 -15.17 2.94
N LEU A 252 -3.03 -14.40 2.79
CA LEU A 252 -1.78 -14.83 2.18
C LEU A 252 -1.13 -15.97 2.97
N ASP A 253 -0.58 -16.97 2.28
CA ASP A 253 0.24 -18.03 2.85
C ASP A 253 1.72 -17.79 2.52
N MET A 254 2.51 -17.43 3.53
CA MET A 254 3.93 -17.09 3.31
C MET A 254 4.78 -18.26 2.85
N GLY A 255 4.40 -19.49 3.14
CA GLY A 255 5.08 -20.66 2.60
C GLY A 255 4.88 -20.79 1.09
N LEU A 256 3.63 -20.60 0.63
CA LEU A 256 3.31 -20.56 -0.80
C LEU A 256 3.95 -19.37 -1.49
N GLN A 257 3.88 -18.19 -0.88
CA GLN A 257 4.46 -16.95 -1.38
C GLN A 257 5.97 -17.13 -1.64
N LYS A 258 6.72 -17.58 -0.62
CA LYS A 258 8.17 -17.80 -0.69
C LYS A 258 8.55 -18.89 -1.70
N LEU A 259 7.75 -19.96 -1.81
CA LEU A 259 7.94 -20.99 -2.83
C LEU A 259 7.94 -20.38 -4.23
N VAL A 260 6.95 -19.56 -4.52
CA VAL A 260 6.81 -18.94 -5.85
C VAL A 260 7.89 -17.88 -6.09
N GLU A 261 8.14 -17.01 -5.12
CA GLU A 261 9.21 -16.00 -5.19
C GLU A 261 10.57 -16.65 -5.42
N GLY A 262 10.87 -17.76 -4.76
CA GLY A 262 12.10 -18.53 -4.94
C GLY A 262 12.25 -19.07 -6.37
N ILE A 263 11.15 -19.40 -7.05
CA ILE A 263 11.17 -19.81 -8.45
C ILE A 263 11.50 -18.65 -9.39
N TYR A 264 10.87 -17.48 -9.17
CA TYR A 264 11.12 -16.29 -9.99
C TYR A 264 12.53 -15.72 -9.74
N ASN A 265 13.00 -15.77 -8.51
CA ASN A 265 14.30 -15.23 -8.09
C ASN A 265 15.42 -16.27 -8.12
N ASP A 266 15.27 -17.40 -8.85
CA ASP A 266 16.33 -18.39 -8.97
C ASP A 266 17.60 -17.72 -9.50
N PRO A 267 18.72 -17.70 -8.72
CA PRO A 267 19.95 -17.02 -9.11
C PRO A 267 20.54 -17.51 -10.45
N LYS A 268 20.22 -18.76 -10.83
CA LYS A 268 20.70 -19.36 -12.09
C LYS A 268 19.87 -18.89 -13.30
N ASN A 269 18.61 -18.55 -13.08
CA ASN A 269 17.71 -18.11 -14.14
C ASN A 269 16.65 -17.15 -13.58
N PRO A 270 17.03 -15.93 -13.18
CA PRO A 270 16.08 -14.96 -12.65
C PRO A 270 15.06 -14.60 -13.72
N GLN A 271 13.80 -14.55 -13.29
CA GLN A 271 12.65 -14.31 -14.14
C GLN A 271 11.89 -13.09 -13.66
N ARG A 272 11.22 -12.42 -14.60
CA ARG A 272 10.28 -11.32 -14.29
C ARG A 272 8.88 -11.83 -14.53
N GLY A 273 7.95 -11.35 -13.73
CA GLY A 273 6.57 -11.71 -13.95
C GLY A 273 5.69 -11.52 -12.72
N ALA A 274 4.55 -12.18 -12.76
CA ALA A 274 3.54 -12.10 -11.71
C ALA A 274 2.82 -13.44 -11.55
N LEU A 275 2.37 -13.71 -10.32
CA LEU A 275 1.47 -14.81 -10.02
C LEU A 275 0.42 -14.34 -9.00
N VAL A 276 -0.83 -14.70 -9.23
CA VAL A 276 -1.92 -14.55 -8.27
C VAL A 276 -2.62 -15.89 -8.11
N ALA A 277 -2.77 -16.33 -6.87
CA ALA A 277 -3.52 -17.51 -6.48
C ALA A 277 -4.70 -17.13 -5.60
N ILE A 278 -5.91 -17.59 -5.93
CA ILE A 278 -7.16 -17.24 -5.25
C ILE A 278 -7.87 -18.52 -4.84
N ASP A 279 -8.44 -18.54 -3.63
CA ASP A 279 -9.42 -19.57 -3.26
C ASP A 279 -10.77 -19.22 -3.93
N PRO A 280 -11.23 -20.03 -4.89
CA PRO A 280 -12.44 -19.73 -5.65
C PRO A 280 -13.74 -19.81 -4.83
N ARG A 281 -13.67 -20.36 -3.61
CA ARG A 281 -14.83 -20.53 -2.72
C ARG A 281 -15.22 -19.25 -1.98
N ASN A 282 -14.22 -18.39 -1.69
CA ASN A 282 -14.40 -17.21 -0.83
C ASN A 282 -13.64 -15.94 -1.28
N GLY A 283 -12.87 -16.01 -2.38
CA GLY A 283 -12.12 -14.87 -2.89
C GLY A 283 -10.81 -14.56 -2.15
N GLN A 284 -10.40 -15.36 -1.19
CA GLN A 284 -9.12 -15.17 -0.46
C GLN A 284 -7.93 -15.27 -1.41
N VAL A 285 -7.05 -14.29 -1.39
CA VAL A 285 -5.79 -14.31 -2.14
C VAL A 285 -4.72 -15.05 -1.34
N LEU A 286 -4.34 -16.24 -1.84
CA LEU A 286 -3.43 -17.17 -1.15
C LEU A 286 -1.96 -16.88 -1.43
N ALA A 287 -1.64 -16.37 -2.62
CA ALA A 287 -0.32 -15.90 -3.02
C ALA A 287 -0.46 -14.75 -4.02
N TYR A 288 0.45 -13.78 -3.91
CA TYR A 288 0.48 -12.60 -4.77
C TYR A 288 1.93 -12.18 -5.01
N VAL A 289 2.48 -12.58 -6.15
CA VAL A 289 3.90 -12.38 -6.45
C VAL A 289 4.09 -11.40 -7.58
N SER A 290 4.95 -10.41 -7.35
CA SER A 290 5.48 -9.50 -8.36
C SER A 290 7.01 -9.59 -8.36
N ALA A 291 7.61 -10.08 -9.41
CA ALA A 291 9.06 -10.28 -9.51
C ALA A 291 9.68 -9.44 -10.64
N PRO A 292 10.86 -8.82 -10.40
CA PRO A 292 11.58 -8.77 -9.13
C PRO A 292 10.90 -7.91 -8.08
N SER A 293 11.28 -8.09 -6.81
CA SER A 293 10.75 -7.37 -5.66
C SER A 293 11.76 -6.34 -5.12
N TYR A 294 11.45 -5.72 -3.99
CA TYR A 294 12.29 -4.74 -3.29
C TYR A 294 12.12 -4.89 -1.78
N ASP A 295 13.11 -4.46 -0.99
CA ASP A 295 13.02 -4.44 0.46
C ASP A 295 12.28 -3.18 0.95
N PRO A 296 11.10 -3.30 1.59
CA PRO A 296 10.33 -2.17 2.11
C PRO A 296 11.03 -1.45 3.27
N ASN A 297 11.94 -2.11 4.00
CA ASN A 297 12.71 -1.47 5.07
C ASN A 297 13.55 -0.28 4.58
N LEU A 298 13.94 -0.27 3.32
CA LEU A 298 14.69 0.84 2.71
C LEU A 298 13.94 2.18 2.74
N PHE A 299 12.61 2.16 2.89
CA PHE A 299 11.74 3.35 2.80
C PHE A 299 11.37 3.93 4.16
N VAL A 300 11.44 3.16 5.24
CA VAL A 300 10.96 3.54 6.59
C VAL A 300 11.53 4.87 7.06
N ASP A 301 12.86 5.04 7.01
CA ASP A 301 13.56 6.29 7.38
C ASP A 301 13.83 7.24 6.20
N GLY A 302 13.25 6.90 5.03
CA GLY A 302 13.53 7.55 3.76
C GLY A 302 14.70 6.89 3.04
N ILE A 303 14.45 6.50 1.79
CA ILE A 303 15.44 5.82 0.95
C ILE A 303 16.60 6.74 0.57
N ASP A 304 17.82 6.23 0.58
CA ASP A 304 18.98 6.94 0.10
C ASP A 304 19.08 6.95 -1.44
N VAL A 305 19.91 7.84 -1.98
CA VAL A 305 20.03 8.05 -3.44
C VAL A 305 20.56 6.82 -4.17
N GLU A 306 21.43 6.05 -3.56
CA GLU A 306 22.04 4.86 -4.17
C GLU A 306 21.01 3.74 -4.32
N ASN A 307 20.32 3.39 -3.22
CA ASN A 307 19.24 2.42 -3.24
C ASN A 307 18.08 2.88 -4.14
N TRP A 308 17.73 4.18 -4.10
CA TRP A 308 16.71 4.72 -5.00
C TRP A 308 17.09 4.53 -6.47
N ARG A 309 18.32 4.87 -6.87
CA ARG A 309 18.79 4.65 -8.25
C ARG A 309 18.80 3.17 -8.63
N ARG A 310 19.25 2.30 -7.72
CA ARG A 310 19.24 0.86 -7.95
C ARG A 310 17.83 0.35 -8.28
N LEU A 311 16.80 0.88 -7.63
CA LEU A 311 15.41 0.47 -7.84
C LEU A 311 14.75 1.21 -9.02
N SER A 312 14.93 2.54 -9.12
CA SER A 312 14.27 3.38 -10.14
C SER A 312 14.85 3.17 -11.54
N ASP A 313 16.18 3.05 -11.65
CA ASP A 313 16.89 2.96 -12.91
C ASP A 313 17.03 1.50 -13.39
N SER A 314 16.58 0.55 -12.56
CA SER A 314 16.60 -0.87 -12.92
C SER A 314 15.72 -1.13 -14.15
N PRO A 315 16.29 -1.76 -15.22
CA PRO A 315 15.52 -2.10 -16.40
C PRO A 315 14.47 -3.18 -16.14
N ASP A 316 14.50 -3.82 -14.98
CA ASP A 316 13.54 -4.86 -14.57
C ASP A 316 12.40 -4.30 -13.71
N HIS A 317 12.46 -2.99 -13.39
CA HIS A 317 11.39 -2.23 -12.72
C HIS A 317 10.82 -2.92 -11.46
N PRO A 318 11.64 -3.15 -10.41
CA PRO A 318 11.20 -3.87 -9.20
C PRO A 318 10.07 -3.16 -8.43
N LEU A 319 9.90 -1.85 -8.60
CA LEU A 319 8.85 -1.08 -7.94
C LEU A 319 7.47 -1.20 -8.60
N ILE A 320 7.36 -1.89 -9.75
CA ILE A 320 6.07 -2.11 -10.43
C ILE A 320 5.34 -3.28 -9.78
N ASP A 321 4.14 -3.01 -9.29
CA ASP A 321 3.20 -4.03 -8.85
C ASP A 321 2.56 -4.70 -10.08
N ARG A 322 3.20 -5.75 -10.58
CA ARG A 322 2.83 -6.41 -11.83
C ARG A 322 1.44 -7.03 -11.82
N PRO A 323 0.99 -7.69 -10.75
CA PRO A 323 -0.33 -8.30 -10.71
C PRO A 323 -1.51 -7.37 -10.96
N ILE A 324 -1.49 -6.12 -10.45
CA ILE A 324 -2.61 -5.16 -10.59
C ILE A 324 -2.30 -3.98 -11.51
N TYR A 325 -1.01 -3.65 -11.70
CA TYR A 325 -0.60 -2.51 -12.51
C TYR A 325 -0.02 -2.92 -13.88
N GLY A 326 0.66 -4.07 -13.95
CA GLY A 326 1.14 -4.65 -15.19
C GLY A 326 -0.03 -5.14 -16.05
N THR A 327 -0.08 -4.70 -17.32
CA THR A 327 -1.10 -5.16 -18.27
C THR A 327 -0.46 -5.87 -19.43
N PHE A 328 -0.96 -7.04 -19.78
CA PHE A 328 -0.35 -7.95 -20.75
C PHE A 328 -1.40 -8.52 -21.71
N PRO A 329 -1.04 -8.79 -22.97
CA PRO A 329 -1.83 -9.69 -23.78
C PRO A 329 -1.82 -11.06 -23.12
N ILE A 330 -2.99 -11.65 -22.88
CA ILE A 330 -3.10 -12.92 -22.17
C ILE A 330 -3.06 -14.16 -23.08
N GLY A 331 -3.03 -13.94 -24.40
CA GLY A 331 -2.88 -15.02 -25.39
C GLY A 331 -3.91 -16.13 -25.22
N SER A 332 -3.48 -17.35 -25.45
CA SER A 332 -4.37 -18.53 -25.43
C SER A 332 -5.07 -18.82 -24.10
N THR A 333 -4.72 -18.13 -23.00
CA THR A 333 -5.49 -18.24 -21.75
C THR A 333 -6.87 -17.57 -21.84
N TYR A 334 -7.11 -16.74 -22.85
CA TYR A 334 -8.40 -16.13 -23.12
C TYR A 334 -9.39 -17.07 -23.84
N LYS A 335 -8.91 -18.11 -24.54
CA LYS A 335 -9.72 -19.01 -25.37
C LYS A 335 -10.89 -19.71 -24.64
N PRO A 336 -10.77 -20.16 -23.38
CA PRO A 336 -11.89 -20.72 -22.64
C PRO A 336 -13.09 -19.77 -22.54
N PHE A 337 -12.82 -18.49 -22.33
CA PHE A 337 -13.87 -17.46 -22.24
C PHE A 337 -14.48 -17.14 -23.60
N VAL A 338 -13.68 -17.19 -24.68
CA VAL A 338 -14.20 -17.10 -26.06
C VAL A 338 -15.08 -18.30 -26.42
N ALA A 339 -14.70 -19.49 -25.94
CA ALA A 339 -15.53 -20.70 -26.11
C ALA A 339 -16.87 -20.54 -25.39
N LEU A 340 -16.87 -20.10 -24.13
CA LEU A 340 -18.08 -19.82 -23.37
C LEU A 340 -18.96 -18.76 -24.06
N ALA A 341 -18.37 -17.69 -24.59
CA ALA A 341 -19.09 -16.68 -25.38
C ALA A 341 -19.75 -17.30 -26.60
N ALA A 342 -19.03 -18.14 -27.36
CA ALA A 342 -19.55 -18.78 -28.56
C ALA A 342 -20.70 -19.74 -28.24
N LEU A 343 -20.62 -20.48 -27.14
CA LEU A 343 -21.66 -21.38 -26.67
C LEU A 343 -22.90 -20.62 -26.18
N THR A 344 -22.71 -19.62 -25.34
CA THR A 344 -23.82 -18.84 -24.78
C THR A 344 -24.57 -18.05 -25.85
N LEU A 345 -23.88 -17.53 -26.85
CA LEU A 345 -24.47 -16.83 -27.98
C LEU A 345 -25.00 -17.77 -29.08
N GLY A 346 -24.81 -19.07 -28.93
CA GLY A 346 -25.30 -20.08 -29.88
C GLY A 346 -24.68 -19.98 -31.28
N VAL A 347 -23.50 -19.36 -31.43
CA VAL A 347 -22.88 -19.14 -32.76
C VAL A 347 -22.14 -20.36 -33.28
N ARG A 348 -21.93 -21.38 -32.45
CA ARG A 348 -21.26 -22.63 -32.83
C ARG A 348 -21.77 -23.82 -31.99
N ASP A 349 -22.21 -24.90 -32.64
CA ASP A 349 -22.41 -26.17 -31.99
C ASP A 349 -21.06 -26.71 -31.47
N PRO A 350 -20.94 -27.09 -30.20
CA PRO A 350 -19.69 -27.60 -29.60
C PRO A 350 -19.14 -28.84 -30.31
N ASN A 351 -19.99 -29.66 -30.88
CA ASN A 351 -19.63 -30.93 -31.57
C ASN A 351 -19.27 -30.71 -33.04
N ALA A 352 -19.59 -29.54 -33.61
CA ALA A 352 -19.30 -29.22 -35.01
C ALA A 352 -17.79 -29.26 -35.25
N LYS A 353 -17.35 -30.11 -36.16
CA LYS A 353 -15.96 -30.21 -36.57
C LYS A 353 -15.67 -29.27 -37.72
N ILE A 354 -14.70 -28.39 -37.56
CA ILE A 354 -14.17 -27.58 -38.65
C ILE A 354 -12.77 -28.05 -39.03
N PRO A 355 -12.35 -27.89 -40.30
CA PRO A 355 -11.01 -28.25 -40.73
C PRO A 355 -9.99 -27.25 -40.09
N ASP A 356 -8.91 -27.78 -39.55
CA ASP A 356 -7.76 -27.01 -39.10
C ASP A 356 -6.51 -27.39 -39.89
N PRO A 357 -6.24 -26.71 -41.01
CA PRO A 357 -5.06 -26.96 -41.85
C PRO A 357 -3.80 -26.26 -41.30
N GLY A 358 -3.84 -25.69 -40.09
CA GLY A 358 -2.73 -24.89 -39.51
C GLY A 358 -2.85 -23.40 -39.73
N TYR A 359 -3.91 -22.94 -40.36
CA TYR A 359 -4.19 -21.52 -40.60
C TYR A 359 -5.68 -21.24 -40.85
N PHE A 360 -6.08 -20.02 -40.58
CA PHE A 360 -7.38 -19.44 -40.94
C PHE A 360 -7.16 -18.35 -41.96
N GLU A 361 -7.93 -18.36 -43.05
CA GLU A 361 -7.84 -17.36 -44.11
C GLU A 361 -9.03 -16.40 -44.04
N TYR A 362 -8.76 -15.11 -43.98
CA TYR A 362 -9.79 -14.08 -43.93
C TYR A 362 -9.32 -12.83 -44.67
N GLY A 363 -10.13 -12.32 -45.61
CA GLY A 363 -9.81 -11.12 -46.37
C GLY A 363 -8.45 -11.18 -47.12
N GLY A 364 -8.07 -12.37 -47.61
CA GLY A 364 -6.80 -12.59 -48.31
C GLY A 364 -5.55 -12.68 -47.38
N GLN A 365 -5.75 -12.63 -46.07
CA GLN A 365 -4.69 -12.80 -45.08
C GLN A 365 -4.77 -14.16 -44.40
N ARG A 366 -3.62 -14.75 -44.06
CA ARG A 366 -3.50 -16.03 -43.38
C ARG A 366 -3.04 -15.82 -41.95
N PHE A 367 -3.90 -16.19 -41.01
CA PHE A 367 -3.64 -16.28 -39.56
C PHE A 367 -3.25 -17.71 -39.22
N ARG A 368 -2.07 -17.92 -38.62
CA ARG A 368 -1.49 -19.26 -38.44
C ARG A 368 -1.56 -19.72 -37.00
N ASN A 369 -1.73 -21.05 -36.82
CA ASN A 369 -1.52 -21.67 -35.51
C ASN A 369 -0.07 -21.42 -35.03
N ALA A 370 0.11 -21.34 -33.70
CA ALA A 370 1.43 -21.30 -33.09
C ALA A 370 2.27 -22.51 -33.58
N GLY A 371 3.49 -22.25 -34.04
CA GLY A 371 4.36 -23.28 -34.62
C GLY A 371 3.91 -23.84 -35.97
N GLY A 372 2.76 -23.39 -36.53
CA GLY A 372 2.23 -23.85 -37.83
C GLY A 372 1.61 -25.27 -37.78
N ALA A 373 1.24 -25.77 -36.60
CA ALA A 373 0.64 -27.09 -36.43
C ALA A 373 -0.76 -27.17 -37.08
N ALA A 374 -1.03 -28.29 -37.80
CA ALA A 374 -2.34 -28.60 -38.36
C ALA A 374 -2.99 -29.72 -37.54
N TYR A 375 -4.24 -29.49 -37.09
CA TYR A 375 -4.93 -30.43 -36.20
C TYR A 375 -6.05 -31.24 -36.90
N GLY A 376 -6.31 -30.96 -38.19
CA GLY A 376 -7.36 -31.63 -38.95
C GLY A 376 -8.77 -31.29 -38.46
N PRO A 377 -9.76 -32.22 -38.56
CA PRO A 377 -11.10 -31.97 -38.07
C PRO A 377 -11.09 -31.70 -36.55
N THR A 378 -11.55 -30.52 -36.13
CA THR A 378 -11.45 -30.05 -34.76
C THR A 378 -12.79 -29.49 -34.30
N ASN A 379 -13.34 -30.02 -33.20
CA ASN A 379 -14.47 -29.46 -32.48
C ASN A 379 -14.02 -28.56 -31.34
N MET A 380 -14.95 -27.96 -30.59
CA MET A 380 -14.61 -26.99 -29.54
C MET A 380 -13.75 -27.60 -28.43
N HIS A 381 -14.10 -28.76 -27.93
CA HIS A 381 -13.33 -29.47 -26.91
C HIS A 381 -11.86 -29.67 -27.35
N LYS A 382 -11.67 -30.32 -28.52
CA LYS A 382 -10.33 -30.55 -29.07
C LYS A 382 -9.58 -29.23 -29.30
N ALA A 383 -10.27 -28.17 -29.76
CA ALA A 383 -9.66 -26.86 -29.99
C ALA A 383 -9.07 -26.25 -28.70
N ILE A 384 -9.74 -26.43 -27.55
CA ILE A 384 -9.21 -26.00 -26.24
C ILE A 384 -8.00 -26.85 -25.86
N VAL A 385 -8.12 -28.19 -25.97
CA VAL A 385 -7.07 -29.16 -25.56
C VAL A 385 -5.78 -28.96 -26.30
N VAL A 386 -5.81 -28.80 -27.62
CA VAL A 386 -4.62 -28.62 -28.47
C VAL A 386 -4.26 -27.13 -28.67
N SER A 387 -5.08 -26.22 -28.12
CA SER A 387 -4.92 -24.78 -28.30
C SER A 387 -4.97 -24.28 -29.73
N SER A 388 -5.87 -24.82 -30.59
CA SER A 388 -6.00 -24.43 -32.01
C SER A 388 -6.35 -22.95 -32.17
N ASP A 389 -5.43 -22.13 -32.69
CA ASP A 389 -5.72 -20.72 -33.01
C ASP A 389 -6.70 -20.64 -34.18
N THR A 390 -6.56 -21.51 -35.19
CA THR A 390 -7.42 -21.60 -36.39
C THR A 390 -8.90 -21.69 -36.00
N TYR A 391 -9.22 -22.55 -35.02
CA TYR A 391 -10.59 -22.69 -34.54
C TYR A 391 -11.10 -21.37 -33.91
N PHE A 392 -10.33 -20.76 -33.03
CA PHE A 392 -10.71 -19.51 -32.33
C PHE A 392 -10.69 -18.30 -33.26
N PHE A 393 -9.78 -18.23 -34.23
CA PHE A 393 -9.83 -17.21 -35.29
C PHE A 393 -11.18 -17.25 -36.04
N SER A 394 -11.71 -18.45 -36.29
CA SER A 394 -13.00 -18.59 -36.99
C SER A 394 -14.20 -18.14 -36.12
N LEU A 395 -14.08 -18.15 -34.78
CA LEU A 395 -15.13 -17.69 -33.88
C LEU A 395 -15.19 -16.15 -33.81
N GLY A 396 -14.05 -15.47 -33.91
CA GLY A 396 -13.97 -14.03 -33.79
C GLY A 396 -15.01 -13.27 -34.66
N PRO A 397 -15.02 -13.46 -36.00
CA PRO A 397 -16.00 -12.84 -36.87
C PRO A 397 -17.45 -13.24 -36.64
N LEU A 398 -17.70 -14.45 -36.09
CA LEU A 398 -19.05 -14.93 -35.77
C LEU A 398 -19.63 -14.27 -34.51
N ILE A 399 -18.81 -14.11 -33.47
CA ILE A 399 -19.20 -13.49 -32.23
C ILE A 399 -19.28 -11.95 -32.39
N GLY A 400 -18.26 -11.36 -33.04
CA GLY A 400 -18.07 -9.93 -33.09
C GLY A 400 -17.44 -9.37 -31.82
N VAL A 401 -16.73 -8.24 -31.95
CA VAL A 401 -15.92 -7.70 -30.83
C VAL A 401 -16.79 -7.20 -29.69
N ASP A 402 -17.91 -6.50 -29.96
CA ASP A 402 -18.73 -5.89 -28.91
C ASP A 402 -19.45 -6.99 -28.07
N ALA A 403 -20.01 -8.03 -28.71
CA ALA A 403 -20.60 -9.14 -28.00
C ALA A 403 -19.55 -9.92 -27.16
N LEU A 404 -18.33 -10.10 -27.70
CA LEU A 404 -17.23 -10.71 -26.96
C LEU A 404 -16.79 -9.83 -25.78
N HIS A 405 -16.76 -8.50 -25.95
CA HIS A 405 -16.47 -7.55 -24.89
C HIS A 405 -17.49 -7.66 -23.76
N ASP A 406 -18.80 -7.53 -24.10
CA ASP A 406 -19.87 -7.54 -23.09
C ASP A 406 -19.93 -8.87 -22.34
N PHE A 407 -19.74 -9.99 -23.05
CA PHE A 407 -19.66 -11.30 -22.44
C PHE A 407 -18.46 -11.41 -21.46
N SER A 408 -17.28 -11.00 -21.91
CA SER A 408 -16.04 -11.13 -21.12
C SER A 408 -16.03 -10.26 -19.87
N GLN A 409 -16.74 -9.14 -19.89
CA GLN A 409 -16.90 -8.28 -18.69
C GLN A 409 -17.58 -9.00 -17.52
N GLN A 410 -18.40 -10.02 -17.77
CA GLN A 410 -19.02 -10.82 -16.70
C GLN A 410 -17.99 -11.62 -15.88
N PHE A 411 -16.83 -11.92 -16.47
CA PHE A 411 -15.70 -12.57 -15.78
C PHE A 411 -14.71 -11.58 -15.14
N GLY A 412 -15.03 -10.26 -15.13
CA GLY A 412 -14.20 -9.21 -14.53
C GLY A 412 -13.15 -8.63 -15.48
N PHE A 413 -13.03 -9.09 -16.73
CA PHE A 413 -12.10 -8.51 -17.68
C PHE A 413 -12.48 -7.06 -18.04
N GLY A 414 -11.48 -6.18 -18.15
CA GLY A 414 -11.68 -4.78 -18.47
C GLY A 414 -12.25 -3.91 -17.34
N LYS A 415 -12.42 -4.49 -16.14
CA LYS A 415 -12.88 -3.82 -14.92
C LYS A 415 -11.83 -3.99 -13.82
N LYS A 416 -11.87 -3.11 -12.83
CA LYS A 416 -11.14 -3.36 -11.58
C LYS A 416 -11.77 -4.54 -10.87
N THR A 417 -10.95 -5.46 -10.36
CA THR A 417 -11.44 -6.62 -9.57
C THR A 417 -11.96 -6.18 -8.20
N GLY A 418 -11.53 -5.00 -7.76
CA GLY A 418 -11.86 -4.45 -6.46
C GLY A 418 -11.05 -5.10 -5.32
N ILE A 419 -9.95 -5.77 -5.63
CA ILE A 419 -9.00 -6.22 -4.61
C ILE A 419 -8.62 -5.05 -3.69
N ASP A 420 -8.42 -5.33 -2.43
CA ASP A 420 -8.16 -4.35 -1.38
C ASP A 420 -6.76 -3.71 -1.45
N LEU A 421 -6.27 -3.47 -2.67
CA LEU A 421 -5.05 -2.74 -2.98
C LEU A 421 -5.35 -1.49 -3.80
N MET A 422 -4.61 -0.42 -3.53
CA MET A 422 -4.74 0.84 -4.26
C MET A 422 -4.12 0.75 -5.66
N HIS A 423 -4.56 1.63 -6.57
CA HIS A 423 -3.99 1.82 -7.91
C HIS A 423 -4.14 0.64 -8.88
N GLU A 424 -5.15 -0.20 -8.68
CA GLU A 424 -5.50 -1.25 -9.64
C GLU A 424 -5.88 -0.65 -11.01
N LYS A 425 -5.31 -1.22 -12.09
CA LYS A 425 -5.65 -0.89 -13.46
C LYS A 425 -6.80 -1.75 -13.97
N LYS A 426 -7.72 -1.15 -14.72
CA LYS A 426 -8.81 -1.87 -15.37
C LYS A 426 -8.40 -2.66 -16.62
N GLY A 427 -7.15 -2.51 -17.08
CA GLY A 427 -6.71 -3.11 -18.33
C GLY A 427 -7.43 -2.55 -19.56
N ILE A 428 -7.25 -3.23 -20.69
CA ILE A 428 -7.92 -2.95 -21.96
C ILE A 428 -8.63 -4.22 -22.44
N LEU A 429 -9.95 -4.22 -22.37
CA LEU A 429 -10.81 -5.16 -23.04
C LEU A 429 -11.39 -4.42 -24.26
N PRO A 430 -10.96 -4.74 -25.48
CA PRO A 430 -11.28 -3.94 -26.65
C PRO A 430 -12.73 -4.06 -27.09
N SER A 431 -13.29 -2.94 -27.55
CA SER A 431 -14.58 -2.82 -28.23
C SER A 431 -14.48 -1.78 -29.35
N ARG A 432 -15.51 -1.64 -30.19
CA ARG A 432 -15.55 -0.56 -31.20
C ARG A 432 -15.54 0.80 -30.52
N GLU A 433 -16.28 0.97 -29.44
CA GLU A 433 -16.32 2.21 -28.67
C GLU A 433 -14.94 2.52 -28.06
N TRP A 434 -14.32 1.56 -27.40
CA TRP A 434 -12.98 1.73 -26.88
C TRP A 434 -12.00 2.21 -27.96
N LYS A 435 -11.98 1.55 -29.14
CA LYS A 435 -11.06 1.92 -30.22
C LYS A 435 -11.31 3.33 -30.73
N LYS A 436 -12.59 3.74 -30.85
CA LYS A 436 -12.97 5.10 -31.26
C LYS A 436 -12.42 6.14 -30.28
N ASN A 437 -12.44 5.85 -28.99
CA ASN A 437 -12.01 6.78 -27.93
C ASN A 437 -10.49 6.74 -27.71
N ALA A 438 -9.82 5.59 -27.96
CA ALA A 438 -8.39 5.41 -27.71
C ALA A 438 -7.47 6.11 -28.74
N PHE A 439 -7.95 6.29 -29.99
CA PHE A 439 -7.14 6.85 -31.07
C PHE A 439 -7.61 8.25 -31.49
N LYS A 440 -6.66 9.19 -31.60
CA LYS A 440 -6.96 10.56 -32.08
C LYS A 440 -7.19 10.62 -33.60
N ASN A 441 -6.52 9.75 -34.36
CA ASN A 441 -6.64 9.73 -35.84
C ASN A 441 -7.90 8.97 -36.25
N PRO A 442 -8.87 9.60 -36.98
CA PRO A 442 -10.10 8.95 -37.42
C PRO A 442 -9.89 7.68 -38.25
N ALA A 443 -8.81 7.58 -39.01
CA ALA A 443 -8.48 6.39 -39.78
C ALA A 443 -8.13 5.17 -38.87
N GLN A 444 -7.60 5.41 -37.70
CA GLN A 444 -7.28 4.37 -36.70
C GLN A 444 -8.46 4.03 -35.78
N GLN A 445 -9.47 4.89 -35.70
CA GLN A 445 -10.69 4.67 -34.89
C GLN A 445 -11.58 3.56 -35.45
N LYS A 446 -11.49 3.31 -36.78
CA LYS A 446 -12.31 2.29 -37.42
C LYS A 446 -11.92 0.90 -37.01
N TRP A 447 -12.86 0.13 -36.49
CA TRP A 447 -12.67 -1.30 -36.24
C TRP A 447 -12.64 -2.09 -37.54
N ILE A 448 -11.65 -2.94 -37.71
CA ILE A 448 -11.55 -3.83 -38.86
C ILE A 448 -11.72 -5.28 -38.42
N PRO A 449 -12.26 -6.18 -39.26
CA PRO A 449 -12.49 -7.57 -38.88
C PRO A 449 -11.24 -8.32 -38.41
N GLY A 450 -10.06 -8.00 -38.96
CA GLY A 450 -8.78 -8.55 -38.52
C GLY A 450 -8.43 -8.25 -37.05
N ASP A 451 -8.92 -7.12 -36.51
CA ASP A 451 -8.74 -6.81 -35.08
C ASP A 451 -9.48 -7.84 -34.21
N THR A 452 -10.73 -8.22 -34.60
CA THR A 452 -11.52 -9.23 -33.85
C THR A 452 -10.86 -10.60 -33.90
N ILE A 453 -10.28 -10.97 -35.03
CA ILE A 453 -9.54 -12.26 -35.18
C ILE A 453 -8.40 -12.34 -34.18
N SER A 454 -7.60 -11.27 -34.04
CA SER A 454 -6.51 -11.22 -33.06
C SER A 454 -7.01 -11.24 -31.62
N VAL A 455 -8.10 -10.52 -31.34
CA VAL A 455 -8.73 -10.45 -30.01
C VAL A 455 -9.27 -11.81 -29.57
N SER A 456 -9.84 -12.62 -30.49
CA SER A 456 -10.40 -13.95 -30.16
C SER A 456 -9.39 -14.99 -29.66
N VAL A 457 -8.09 -14.69 -29.78
CA VAL A 457 -7.00 -15.52 -29.20
C VAL A 457 -6.22 -14.79 -28.10
N GLY A 458 -6.79 -13.71 -27.55
CA GLY A 458 -6.17 -12.94 -26.44
C GLY A 458 -4.98 -12.10 -26.86
N GLN A 459 -4.90 -11.73 -28.14
CA GLN A 459 -3.84 -10.90 -28.73
C GLN A 459 -4.42 -9.55 -29.20
N GLY A 460 -3.67 -8.82 -30.02
CA GLY A 460 -4.10 -7.54 -30.56
C GLY A 460 -4.17 -6.45 -29.50
N TYR A 461 -5.35 -5.85 -29.33
CA TYR A 461 -5.56 -4.78 -28.34
C TYR A 461 -5.87 -5.29 -26.93
N ASN A 462 -6.00 -6.61 -26.71
CA ASN A 462 -6.16 -7.19 -25.39
C ASN A 462 -4.94 -6.85 -24.51
N SER A 463 -5.17 -6.21 -23.36
CA SER A 463 -4.12 -5.88 -22.39
C SER A 463 -4.72 -5.90 -20.99
N LEU A 464 -4.56 -7.01 -20.27
CA LEU A 464 -5.26 -7.33 -19.03
C LEU A 464 -4.27 -7.59 -17.89
N THR A 465 -4.71 -7.43 -16.65
CA THR A 465 -3.88 -7.70 -15.49
C THR A 465 -3.91 -9.19 -15.13
N ILE A 466 -2.88 -9.68 -14.43
CA ILE A 466 -2.84 -11.07 -13.97
C ILE A 466 -3.88 -11.31 -12.87
N THR A 467 -4.20 -10.29 -12.07
CA THR A 467 -5.29 -10.37 -11.08
C THR A 467 -6.65 -10.57 -11.77
N GLN A 468 -6.92 -9.88 -12.89
CA GLN A 468 -8.13 -10.11 -13.67
C GLN A 468 -8.19 -11.54 -14.22
N LEU A 469 -7.07 -12.08 -14.74
CA LEU A 469 -7.03 -13.45 -15.24
C LEU A 469 -7.22 -14.47 -14.11
N ALA A 470 -6.61 -14.24 -12.93
CA ALA A 470 -6.81 -15.09 -11.75
C ALA A 470 -8.26 -15.07 -11.27
N GLN A 471 -8.87 -13.89 -11.22
CA GLN A 471 -10.27 -13.72 -10.83
C GLN A 471 -11.22 -14.40 -11.83
N ALA A 472 -11.00 -14.21 -13.13
CA ALA A 472 -11.78 -14.91 -14.16
C ALA A 472 -11.64 -16.42 -14.06
N THR A 473 -10.42 -16.91 -13.75
CA THR A 473 -10.15 -18.34 -13.52
C THR A 473 -10.88 -18.85 -12.28
N ALA A 474 -10.87 -18.10 -11.19
CA ALA A 474 -11.59 -18.43 -9.96
C ALA A 474 -13.12 -18.46 -10.19
N THR A 475 -13.65 -17.50 -10.94
CA THR A 475 -15.06 -17.46 -11.32
C THR A 475 -15.46 -18.69 -12.15
N LEU A 476 -14.64 -19.09 -13.11
CA LEU A 476 -14.87 -20.31 -13.90
C LEU A 476 -14.79 -21.56 -13.02
N ALA A 477 -13.80 -21.66 -12.13
CA ALA A 477 -13.64 -22.75 -11.18
C ALA A 477 -14.87 -22.88 -10.26
N ALA A 478 -15.41 -21.74 -9.79
CA ALA A 478 -16.61 -21.64 -8.94
C ALA A 478 -17.94 -21.75 -9.73
N ASN A 479 -17.95 -22.38 -10.90
CA ASN A 479 -19.15 -22.59 -11.73
C ASN A 479 -19.87 -21.26 -12.08
N GLY A 480 -19.11 -20.23 -12.36
CA GLY A 480 -19.60 -18.91 -12.75
C GLY A 480 -19.94 -17.97 -11.60
N VAL A 481 -19.70 -18.34 -10.36
CA VAL A 481 -19.89 -17.46 -9.20
C VAL A 481 -18.71 -16.50 -9.10
N TYR A 482 -19.01 -15.20 -9.18
CA TYR A 482 -18.02 -14.14 -9.02
C TYR A 482 -17.97 -13.71 -7.56
N THR A 483 -16.84 -13.87 -6.91
CA THR A 483 -16.57 -13.41 -5.54
C THR A 483 -15.38 -12.46 -5.57
N LYS A 484 -15.53 -11.27 -5.00
CA LYS A 484 -14.49 -10.24 -4.97
C LYS A 484 -13.22 -10.76 -4.29
N PRO A 485 -12.03 -10.62 -4.91
CA PRO A 485 -10.78 -11.03 -4.28
C PRO A 485 -10.38 -10.09 -3.15
N HIS A 486 -9.81 -10.62 -2.06
CA HIS A 486 -9.34 -9.83 -0.93
C HIS A 486 -8.07 -10.45 -0.31
N LEU A 487 -7.25 -9.58 0.28
CA LEU A 487 -6.03 -9.93 0.99
C LEU A 487 -6.22 -9.92 2.51
N VAL A 488 -6.96 -8.94 3.05
CA VAL A 488 -7.23 -8.89 4.49
C VAL A 488 -8.40 -9.82 4.82
N ASN A 489 -8.14 -10.82 5.66
CA ASN A 489 -9.14 -11.78 6.10
C ASN A 489 -9.75 -11.40 7.45
N TRP A 490 -8.91 -10.89 8.38
CA TRP A 490 -9.34 -10.51 9.71
C TRP A 490 -8.74 -9.16 10.12
N ILE A 491 -9.54 -8.37 10.83
CA ILE A 491 -9.12 -7.12 11.48
C ILE A 491 -9.34 -7.30 12.97
N GLU A 492 -8.26 -7.24 13.74
CA GLU A 492 -8.24 -7.49 15.17
C GLU A 492 -8.00 -6.17 15.91
N ASN A 493 -8.95 -5.75 16.75
CA ASN A 493 -8.78 -4.56 17.57
C ASN A 493 -8.21 -4.97 18.95
N PRO A 494 -6.93 -4.63 19.25
CA PRO A 494 -6.25 -5.10 20.46
C PRO A 494 -6.81 -4.48 21.75
N VAL A 495 -7.46 -3.31 21.66
CA VAL A 495 -8.02 -2.60 22.83
C VAL A 495 -9.41 -3.11 23.19
N LEU A 496 -10.28 -3.21 22.18
CA LEU A 496 -11.65 -3.68 22.36
C LEU A 496 -11.75 -5.20 22.43
N LYS A 497 -10.67 -5.90 22.11
CA LYS A 497 -10.62 -7.37 21.98
C LYS A 497 -11.75 -7.88 21.07
N THR A 498 -11.94 -7.21 19.92
CA THR A 498 -12.93 -7.57 18.91
C THR A 498 -12.26 -7.97 17.61
N VAL A 499 -12.84 -8.94 16.92
CA VAL A 499 -12.39 -9.44 15.64
C VAL A 499 -13.46 -9.21 14.60
N GLU A 500 -13.08 -8.58 13.50
CA GLU A 500 -13.94 -8.35 12.33
C GLU A 500 -13.43 -9.22 11.19
N GLN A 501 -14.26 -10.12 10.68
CA GLN A 501 -13.92 -10.92 9.50
C GLN A 501 -14.31 -10.18 8.22
N THR A 502 -13.40 -10.13 7.26
CA THR A 502 -13.74 -9.72 5.90
C THR A 502 -14.41 -10.88 5.20
N VAL A 503 -15.72 -10.80 5.04
CA VAL A 503 -16.49 -11.81 4.30
C VAL A 503 -16.76 -11.25 2.91
N SER A 504 -16.22 -11.91 1.88
CA SER A 504 -16.60 -11.63 0.49
C SER A 504 -17.77 -12.49 0.11
N GLU A 505 -18.96 -11.91 0.12
CA GLU A 505 -20.15 -12.54 -0.43
C GLU A 505 -20.06 -12.63 -1.96
N PRO A 506 -20.66 -13.64 -2.57
CA PRO A 506 -20.80 -13.70 -4.02
C PRO A 506 -21.51 -12.45 -4.56
N GLU A 507 -20.86 -11.70 -5.46
CA GLU A 507 -21.47 -10.50 -6.02
C GLU A 507 -22.53 -10.82 -7.06
N TYR A 508 -22.24 -11.80 -7.92
CA TYR A 508 -23.17 -12.27 -8.96
C TYR A 508 -22.75 -13.65 -9.51
N LYS A 509 -23.63 -14.26 -10.27
CA LYS A 509 -23.32 -15.41 -11.10
C LYS A 509 -23.39 -15.01 -12.57
N VAL A 510 -22.37 -15.40 -13.35
CA VAL A 510 -22.34 -15.15 -14.80
C VAL A 510 -23.51 -15.83 -15.50
N ASP A 511 -24.05 -15.16 -16.51
CA ASP A 511 -25.17 -15.70 -17.32
C ASP A 511 -24.65 -16.71 -18.37
N VAL A 512 -24.34 -17.91 -17.87
CA VAL A 512 -23.81 -19.03 -18.67
C VAL A 512 -24.44 -20.31 -18.18
N ALA A 513 -24.98 -21.14 -19.10
CA ALA A 513 -25.54 -22.43 -18.78
C ALA A 513 -24.48 -23.36 -18.17
N GLN A 514 -24.85 -24.13 -17.15
CA GLN A 514 -23.95 -25.05 -16.46
C GLN A 514 -23.28 -26.04 -17.40
N GLU A 515 -24.01 -26.56 -18.37
CA GLU A 515 -23.50 -27.50 -19.39
C GLU A 515 -22.35 -26.91 -20.22
N HIS A 516 -22.36 -25.59 -20.49
CA HIS A 516 -21.28 -24.88 -21.18
C HIS A 516 -20.04 -24.76 -20.29
N ILE A 517 -20.24 -24.46 -19.00
CA ILE A 517 -19.17 -24.39 -18.02
C ILE A 517 -18.52 -25.77 -17.88
N ASP A 518 -19.32 -26.84 -17.75
CA ASP A 518 -18.85 -28.22 -17.58
C ASP A 518 -18.05 -28.68 -18.80
N LEU A 519 -18.52 -28.36 -20.01
CA LEU A 519 -17.81 -28.68 -21.25
C LEU A 519 -16.43 -28.00 -21.28
N VAL A 520 -16.36 -26.70 -20.93
CA VAL A 520 -15.10 -25.97 -20.94
C VAL A 520 -14.17 -26.46 -19.82
N LYS A 521 -14.70 -26.74 -18.60
CA LYS A 521 -13.92 -27.32 -17.49
C LYS A 521 -13.35 -28.69 -17.86
N SER A 522 -14.14 -29.54 -18.49
CA SER A 522 -13.69 -30.85 -19.00
C SER A 522 -12.57 -30.70 -20.03
N ALA A 523 -12.71 -29.77 -20.99
CA ALA A 523 -11.67 -29.54 -21.97
C ALA A 523 -10.37 -28.96 -21.32
N LEU A 524 -10.50 -28.13 -20.28
CA LEU A 524 -9.35 -27.61 -19.51
C LEU A 524 -8.68 -28.72 -18.67
N SER A 525 -9.42 -29.69 -18.14
CA SER A 525 -8.85 -30.87 -17.50
C SER A 525 -8.03 -31.69 -18.50
N ASP A 526 -8.57 -31.90 -19.70
CA ASP A 526 -7.86 -32.61 -20.77
C ASP A 526 -6.62 -31.84 -21.30
N VAL A 527 -6.56 -30.52 -21.19
CA VAL A 527 -5.29 -29.77 -21.47
C VAL A 527 -4.15 -30.27 -20.58
N ASN A 528 -4.43 -30.54 -19.31
CA ASN A 528 -3.45 -31.02 -18.35
C ASN A 528 -3.24 -32.55 -18.44
N ALA A 529 -4.30 -33.32 -18.77
CA ALA A 529 -4.23 -34.77 -18.84
C ALA A 529 -3.60 -35.26 -20.16
N THR A 530 -4.04 -34.74 -21.31
CA THR A 530 -3.69 -35.25 -22.66
C THR A 530 -3.17 -34.17 -23.59
N GLY A 531 -3.40 -32.89 -23.28
CA GLY A 531 -3.14 -31.73 -24.12
C GLY A 531 -1.76 -31.08 -23.96
N THR A 532 -1.74 -29.75 -24.07
CA THR A 532 -0.49 -28.94 -24.13
C THR A 532 0.33 -29.00 -22.84
N ALA A 533 -0.26 -29.29 -21.68
CA ALA A 533 0.42 -29.35 -20.39
C ALA A 533 0.63 -30.78 -19.86
N ARG A 534 0.25 -31.84 -20.62
CA ARG A 534 0.26 -33.23 -20.16
C ARG A 534 1.55 -33.71 -19.50
N ARG A 535 2.71 -33.29 -20.03
CA ARG A 535 4.02 -33.72 -19.50
C ARG A 535 4.28 -33.15 -18.10
N ILE A 536 3.73 -31.99 -17.81
CA ILE A 536 3.94 -31.29 -16.55
C ILE A 536 3.03 -31.86 -15.46
N PHE A 537 1.78 -32.17 -15.81
CA PHE A 537 0.81 -32.68 -14.84
C PHE A 537 0.75 -34.20 -14.74
N ALA A 538 1.56 -34.92 -15.53
CA ALA A 538 1.70 -36.37 -15.38
C ALA A 538 2.16 -36.70 -13.95
N GLY A 539 1.46 -37.71 -13.33
CA GLY A 539 1.77 -38.15 -11.96
C GLY A 539 1.34 -37.17 -10.86
N ALA A 540 0.48 -36.20 -11.14
CA ALA A 540 -0.18 -35.40 -10.09
C ALA A 540 -1.17 -36.32 -9.33
N GLY A 541 -1.14 -36.24 -8.01
CA GLY A 541 -2.08 -36.99 -7.15
C GLY A 541 -3.50 -36.41 -7.10
N TYR A 542 -3.83 -35.49 -8.01
CA TYR A 542 -5.10 -34.75 -8.10
C TYR A 542 -5.43 -34.45 -9.57
N GLU A 543 -6.69 -34.25 -9.86
CA GLU A 543 -7.13 -33.73 -11.16
C GLU A 543 -7.08 -32.21 -11.16
N SER A 544 -6.55 -31.64 -12.23
CA SER A 544 -6.44 -30.19 -12.41
C SER A 544 -6.88 -29.77 -13.81
N ALA A 545 -7.45 -28.59 -13.91
CA ALA A 545 -7.85 -27.96 -15.16
C ALA A 545 -7.00 -26.72 -15.40
N GLY A 546 -6.61 -26.46 -16.66
CA GLY A 546 -5.82 -25.28 -16.94
C GLY A 546 -5.63 -25.02 -18.42
N LYS A 547 -5.00 -23.88 -18.71
CA LYS A 547 -4.70 -23.45 -20.08
C LYS A 547 -3.32 -22.79 -20.14
N THR A 548 -2.47 -23.29 -21.00
CA THR A 548 -1.19 -22.66 -21.35
C THR A 548 -1.43 -21.47 -22.29
N GLY A 549 -0.70 -20.40 -22.10
CA GLY A 549 -0.68 -19.23 -22.97
C GLY A 549 0.72 -18.86 -23.43
N THR A 550 0.82 -18.31 -24.61
CA THR A 550 2.01 -17.66 -25.13
C THR A 550 1.57 -16.38 -25.79
N ALA A 551 2.10 -15.25 -25.32
CA ALA A 551 1.71 -13.93 -25.80
C ALA A 551 2.88 -13.27 -26.52
N GLN A 552 2.64 -12.86 -27.77
CA GLN A 552 3.66 -12.22 -28.59
C GLN A 552 3.95 -10.79 -28.09
N VAL A 553 5.24 -10.46 -27.99
CA VAL A 553 5.68 -9.12 -27.57
C VAL A 553 5.75 -8.16 -28.74
N PHE A 554 6.02 -8.66 -29.95
CA PHE A 554 6.13 -7.85 -31.17
C PHE A 554 5.66 -8.61 -32.42
N SER A 555 5.28 -7.86 -33.46
CA SER A 555 4.85 -8.44 -34.73
C SER A 555 6.04 -8.83 -35.60
N LEU A 556 6.09 -10.09 -36.02
CA LEU A 556 7.14 -10.67 -36.83
C LEU A 556 7.03 -10.33 -38.33
N LYS A 557 6.02 -9.57 -38.77
CA LYS A 557 5.77 -9.18 -40.16
C LYS A 557 5.97 -10.33 -41.18
N GLY A 558 5.51 -11.54 -40.80
CA GLY A 558 5.59 -12.74 -41.69
C GLY A 558 6.86 -13.60 -41.60
N THR A 559 7.85 -13.22 -40.79
CA THR A 559 9.04 -14.08 -40.55
C THR A 559 8.72 -15.14 -39.47
N LYS A 560 9.39 -16.29 -39.52
CA LYS A 560 9.23 -17.32 -38.49
C LYS A 560 9.87 -16.87 -37.17
N TYR A 561 9.16 -17.03 -36.06
CA TYR A 561 9.72 -16.83 -34.72
C TYR A 561 10.85 -17.83 -34.45
N LYS A 562 12.03 -17.31 -34.12
CA LYS A 562 13.22 -18.10 -33.71
C LYS A 562 13.73 -17.43 -32.42
N ALA A 563 13.41 -17.99 -31.27
CA ALA A 563 13.80 -17.44 -29.96
C ALA A 563 15.32 -17.28 -29.85
N GLU A 564 16.08 -18.25 -30.37
CA GLU A 564 17.57 -18.26 -30.33
C GLU A 564 18.22 -17.06 -31.05
N ALA A 565 17.52 -16.46 -32.03
CA ALA A 565 18.00 -15.32 -32.80
C ALA A 565 17.59 -13.96 -32.20
N LEU A 566 16.82 -13.94 -31.09
CA LEU A 566 16.29 -12.74 -30.49
C LEU A 566 16.93 -12.47 -29.13
N ASN A 567 17.04 -11.18 -28.80
CA ASN A 567 17.35 -10.78 -27.42
C ASN A 567 16.28 -11.35 -26.47
N LYS A 568 16.68 -11.89 -25.31
CA LYS A 568 15.78 -12.49 -24.30
C LYS A 568 14.57 -11.59 -23.99
N ARG A 569 14.74 -10.26 -23.99
CA ARG A 569 13.66 -9.28 -23.74
C ARG A 569 12.62 -9.16 -24.87
N LEU A 570 12.87 -9.79 -26.01
CA LEU A 570 11.96 -9.86 -27.15
C LEU A 570 11.29 -11.24 -27.29
N HIS A 571 11.57 -12.17 -26.37
CA HIS A 571 10.87 -13.44 -26.34
C HIS A 571 9.41 -13.24 -25.95
N ASP A 572 8.55 -14.15 -26.39
CA ASP A 572 7.13 -14.15 -26.04
C ASP A 572 6.95 -14.32 -24.53
N HIS A 573 5.87 -13.82 -23.99
CA HIS A 573 5.51 -14.06 -22.59
C HIS A 573 4.93 -15.45 -22.43
N ALA A 574 5.37 -16.17 -21.39
CA ALA A 574 4.82 -17.45 -21.00
C ALA A 574 3.71 -17.26 -19.96
N LEU A 575 2.52 -17.80 -20.21
CA LEU A 575 1.37 -17.70 -19.30
C LEU A 575 0.80 -19.07 -18.99
N TYR A 576 0.15 -19.15 -17.86
CA TYR A 576 -0.71 -20.27 -17.48
C TYR A 576 -1.85 -19.75 -16.59
N MET A 577 -3.03 -20.31 -16.77
CA MET A 577 -4.15 -20.21 -15.83
C MET A 577 -4.69 -21.60 -15.55
N GLY A 578 -5.22 -21.82 -14.35
CA GLY A 578 -5.84 -23.10 -14.01
C GLY A 578 -6.28 -23.17 -12.58
N PHE A 579 -6.94 -24.27 -12.23
CA PHE A 579 -7.46 -24.52 -10.90
C PHE A 579 -7.39 -26.00 -10.53
N ALA A 580 -7.43 -26.30 -9.25
CA ALA A 580 -7.40 -27.66 -8.73
C ALA A 580 -8.02 -27.74 -7.31
N PRO A 581 -8.60 -28.91 -6.93
CA PRO A 581 -9.07 -30.02 -7.81
C PRO A 581 -10.16 -29.58 -8.78
N VAL A 582 -10.47 -30.40 -9.79
CA VAL A 582 -11.50 -30.05 -10.81
C VAL A 582 -12.90 -30.01 -10.21
N ASP A 583 -13.24 -31.04 -9.39
CA ASP A 583 -14.60 -31.18 -8.85
C ASP A 583 -14.89 -30.23 -7.69
N ASN A 584 -13.91 -30.00 -6.81
CA ASN A 584 -14.03 -29.10 -5.66
C ASN A 584 -12.82 -28.16 -5.62
N PRO A 585 -12.77 -27.12 -6.45
CA PRO A 585 -11.62 -26.25 -6.57
C PRO A 585 -11.30 -25.53 -5.26
N ARG A 586 -10.03 -25.66 -4.81
CA ARG A 586 -9.49 -25.06 -3.60
C ARG A 586 -8.48 -23.93 -3.90
N ILE A 587 -8.00 -23.90 -5.15
CA ILE A 587 -7.04 -22.89 -5.61
C ILE A 587 -7.22 -22.66 -7.10
N ALA A 588 -7.29 -21.41 -7.50
CA ALA A 588 -7.23 -20.95 -8.87
C ALA A 588 -5.98 -20.05 -9.03
N VAL A 589 -5.21 -20.24 -10.11
CA VAL A 589 -3.94 -19.58 -10.35
C VAL A 589 -3.93 -18.94 -11.72
N ALA A 590 -3.40 -17.73 -11.81
CA ALA A 590 -2.95 -17.16 -13.06
C ALA A 590 -1.54 -16.60 -12.89
N LEU A 591 -0.71 -16.82 -13.90
CA LEU A 591 0.67 -16.34 -13.86
C LEU A 591 1.21 -15.98 -15.23
N ILE A 592 2.22 -15.12 -15.21
CA ILE A 592 3.01 -14.71 -16.35
C ILE A 592 4.49 -14.75 -16.00
N VAL A 593 5.29 -15.28 -16.92
CA VAL A 593 6.75 -15.08 -16.95
C VAL A 593 7.05 -14.22 -18.16
N GLU A 594 7.47 -12.98 -17.91
CA GLU A 594 7.81 -12.03 -18.97
C GLU A 594 8.99 -12.56 -19.77
N ASN A 595 8.84 -12.58 -21.10
CA ASN A 595 9.86 -13.06 -22.03
C ASN A 595 10.35 -14.49 -21.74
N GLY A 596 9.49 -15.31 -21.10
CA GLY A 596 9.80 -16.70 -20.74
C GLY A 596 9.69 -17.69 -21.90
N GLY A 597 9.09 -17.29 -23.03
CA GLY A 597 8.87 -18.15 -24.18
C GLY A 597 7.56 -18.94 -24.10
N TRP A 598 7.64 -20.27 -24.11
CA TRP A 598 6.44 -21.12 -24.16
C TRP A 598 5.78 -21.35 -22.80
N GLY A 599 4.46 -21.09 -22.72
CA GLY A 599 3.70 -21.29 -21.49
C GLY A 599 3.75 -22.71 -20.95
N SER A 600 3.76 -23.72 -21.84
CA SER A 600 3.82 -25.14 -21.46
C SER A 600 5.14 -25.56 -20.81
N SER A 601 6.26 -24.93 -21.15
CA SER A 601 7.58 -25.30 -20.63
C SER A 601 8.07 -24.41 -19.48
N VAL A 602 7.49 -23.21 -19.31
CA VAL A 602 7.95 -22.24 -18.30
C VAL A 602 6.85 -21.94 -17.27
N ALA A 603 5.64 -21.58 -17.70
CA ALA A 603 4.59 -21.19 -16.81
C ALA A 603 3.85 -22.38 -16.15
N ALA A 604 3.52 -23.43 -16.92
CA ALA A 604 2.84 -24.61 -16.39
C ALA A 604 3.61 -25.33 -15.26
N PRO A 605 4.95 -25.48 -15.30
CA PRO A 605 5.72 -26.05 -14.18
C PRO A 605 5.61 -25.27 -12.88
N ILE A 606 5.48 -23.93 -12.95
CA ILE A 606 5.27 -23.09 -11.77
C ILE A 606 3.90 -23.39 -11.17
N ALA A 607 2.85 -23.37 -11.99
CA ALA A 607 1.50 -23.70 -11.55
C ALA A 607 1.42 -25.12 -10.93
N ARG A 608 2.11 -26.10 -11.49
CA ARG A 608 2.19 -27.47 -10.94
C ARG A 608 2.75 -27.45 -9.53
N LYS A 609 3.87 -26.75 -9.26
CA LYS A 609 4.46 -26.63 -7.92
C LYS A 609 3.51 -25.93 -6.93
N VAL A 610 2.76 -24.92 -7.39
CA VAL A 610 1.74 -24.24 -6.58
C VAL A 610 0.64 -25.22 -6.17
N PHE A 611 0.11 -26.01 -7.10
CA PHE A 611 -0.93 -27.01 -6.81
C PHE A 611 -0.39 -28.13 -5.91
N ASP A 612 0.83 -28.63 -6.17
CA ASP A 612 1.47 -29.66 -5.34
C ASP A 612 1.63 -29.18 -3.89
N TYR A 613 2.05 -27.93 -3.69
CA TYR A 613 2.18 -27.34 -2.36
C TYR A 613 0.83 -27.18 -1.66
N TRP A 614 -0.17 -26.61 -2.37
CA TRP A 614 -1.47 -26.28 -1.76
C TRP A 614 -2.32 -27.50 -1.46
N LEU A 615 -2.24 -28.52 -2.30
CA LEU A 615 -3.02 -29.76 -2.21
C LEU A 615 -2.27 -30.89 -1.52
N ALA A 616 -1.10 -30.65 -0.97
CA ALA A 616 -0.36 -31.65 -0.21
C ALA A 616 -1.23 -32.23 0.92
N PRO A 617 -1.21 -33.56 1.14
CA PRO A 617 -2.06 -34.20 2.15
C PRO A 617 -1.91 -33.63 3.57
N GLU A 618 -0.69 -33.21 3.92
CA GLU A 618 -0.35 -32.61 5.21
C GLU A 618 -1.12 -31.29 5.43
N ARG A 619 -1.49 -30.61 4.38
CA ARG A 619 -2.23 -29.33 4.42
C ARG A 619 -3.76 -29.50 4.40
N ALA A 620 -4.24 -30.70 4.11
CA ALA A 620 -5.68 -30.97 4.03
C ALA A 620 -6.40 -30.77 5.37
N ASN A 621 -5.67 -30.94 6.48
CA ASN A 621 -6.18 -30.87 7.84
C ASN A 621 -5.66 -29.68 8.65
N ILE A 622 -5.00 -28.70 8.03
CA ILE A 622 -4.63 -27.48 8.73
C ILE A 622 -5.93 -26.68 8.95
N PRO A 623 -6.39 -26.52 10.21
CA PRO A 623 -7.59 -25.74 10.49
C PRO A 623 -7.35 -24.30 10.07
N GLU A 624 -8.38 -23.64 9.54
CA GLU A 624 -8.33 -22.21 9.34
C GLU A 624 -8.19 -21.54 10.72
N TYR A 625 -7.18 -20.72 10.88
CA TYR A 625 -6.98 -20.01 12.13
C TYR A 625 -8.12 -19.02 12.34
N ILE A 626 -8.81 -19.17 13.46
CA ILE A 626 -9.82 -18.21 13.93
C ILE A 626 -9.15 -17.41 15.05
N PRO A 627 -8.95 -16.09 14.89
CA PRO A 627 -8.34 -15.29 15.93
C PRO A 627 -9.13 -15.35 17.23
N SER A 628 -8.46 -15.63 18.35
CA SER A 628 -9.02 -15.48 19.68
C SER A 628 -8.03 -14.67 20.54
N PHE A 629 -8.55 -13.76 21.36
CA PHE A 629 -7.71 -12.97 22.27
C PHE A 629 -7.28 -13.76 23.52
N ASP A 630 -7.72 -15.01 23.67
CA ASP A 630 -7.35 -15.88 24.78
C ASP A 630 -5.95 -16.49 24.61
N ASP A 631 -5.42 -16.47 23.40
CA ASP A 631 -4.11 -17.07 23.07
C ASP A 631 -2.91 -16.13 23.33
N GLU A 632 -3.14 -14.83 23.63
CA GLU A 632 -2.06 -13.84 23.80
C GLU A 632 -1.37 -13.88 25.19
N GLU A 633 -1.91 -14.56 26.20
CA GLU A 633 -1.27 -14.64 27.53
C GLU A 633 0.04 -15.46 27.58
N GLN A 634 0.47 -16.09 26.47
CA GLN A 634 1.67 -16.94 26.46
C GLN A 634 2.89 -16.35 25.72
N GLN A 635 2.84 -15.14 25.17
CA GLN A 635 3.98 -14.59 24.39
C GLN A 635 4.56 -13.26 24.83
N GLU A 636 4.07 -12.60 25.86
CA GLU A 636 4.72 -11.39 26.40
C GLU A 636 4.94 -11.47 27.92
N GLU A 637 5.90 -12.28 28.39
CA GLU A 637 6.72 -11.84 29.51
C GLU A 637 7.62 -10.71 29.02
N ILE A 638 7.04 -9.53 28.86
CA ILE A 638 7.82 -8.30 28.72
C ILE A 638 8.42 -8.03 30.09
N SER A 639 9.75 -8.07 30.15
CA SER A 639 10.51 -7.67 31.32
C SER A 639 9.92 -6.39 31.92
N PRO A 640 9.70 -6.36 33.24
CA PRO A 640 9.11 -5.20 33.87
C PRO A 640 10.04 -3.99 33.73
N ASP A 641 9.43 -2.89 33.37
CA ASP A 641 9.84 -1.51 33.51
C ASP A 641 11.27 -1.28 34.04
N LEU A 642 12.17 -0.91 33.15
CA LEU A 642 13.25 -0.02 33.51
C LEU A 642 12.62 1.35 33.79
N GLU A 643 12.19 1.54 35.04
CA GLU A 643 11.89 2.85 35.56
C GLU A 643 13.11 3.75 35.37
N ILE A 644 12.97 4.73 34.48
CA ILE A 644 13.94 5.83 34.40
C ILE A 644 13.88 6.54 35.74
N PRO A 645 14.96 6.66 36.53
CA PRO A 645 14.91 7.32 37.82
C PRO A 645 14.46 8.76 37.61
N GLU A 646 13.30 9.09 38.12
CA GLU A 646 12.86 10.47 38.34
C GLU A 646 13.71 11.04 39.51
N ASN A 647 14.87 11.58 39.20
CA ASN A 647 15.57 12.48 40.11
C ASN A 647 15.26 13.92 39.77
N ILE A 648 14.12 14.41 40.23
CA ILE A 648 13.89 15.82 40.50
C ILE A 648 13.71 15.95 42.01
N PRO A 649 14.61 16.67 42.73
CA PRO A 649 14.41 16.88 44.16
C PRO A 649 13.17 17.73 44.39
N ALA A 650 12.21 17.18 45.12
CA ALA A 650 11.05 17.89 45.61
C ALA A 650 11.50 19.01 46.56
N ASN A 651 11.05 20.22 46.30
CA ASN A 651 11.15 21.35 47.22
C ASN A 651 10.02 21.21 48.25
N PRO A 652 10.30 21.20 49.57
CA PRO A 652 9.31 21.04 50.58
C PRO A 652 8.73 22.42 50.98
N ASP A 653 7.66 22.86 50.31
CA ASP A 653 6.75 23.89 50.84
C ASP A 653 5.60 24.08 49.83
N ASP A 654 4.47 23.41 50.12
CA ASP A 654 3.15 23.97 49.83
C ASP A 654 2.06 22.98 50.29
N ASN A 655 1.68 23.19 51.54
CA ASN A 655 0.40 22.76 52.06
C ASN A 655 -0.58 23.94 52.00
N ALA A 656 -1.60 23.85 51.17
CA ALA A 656 -2.90 24.53 51.43
C ALA A 656 -4.03 23.96 50.56
N PRO A 657 -5.22 23.80 51.10
CA PRO A 657 -6.32 23.02 50.51
C PRO A 657 -7.38 23.86 49.79
N GLY A 658 -8.03 23.19 48.82
CA GLY A 658 -9.43 23.49 48.52
C GLY A 658 -9.72 24.46 47.39
N HIS A 659 -10.25 23.94 46.31
CA HIS A 659 -11.55 24.29 45.72
C HIS A 659 -11.73 23.64 44.34
N THR A 660 -12.69 22.73 44.28
CA THR A 660 -13.35 22.37 43.01
C THR A 660 -14.25 23.52 42.57
N PRO A 661 -14.40 23.72 41.26
CA PRO A 661 -15.76 23.68 40.72
C PRO A 661 -15.91 22.89 39.43
N GLU A 662 -16.97 22.11 39.40
CA GLU A 662 -17.67 21.60 38.24
C GLU A 662 -17.98 22.72 37.22
N ILE A 663 -17.79 22.46 35.96
CA ILE A 663 -18.65 23.00 34.91
C ILE A 663 -18.79 21.94 33.81
N LEU A 664 -20.03 21.54 33.65
CA LEU A 664 -20.63 20.64 32.68
C LEU A 664 -20.58 21.17 31.23
N ALA A 665 -20.47 20.19 30.35
CA ALA A 665 -21.27 19.89 29.14
C ALA A 665 -21.87 21.04 28.33
N SER A 666 -21.54 20.99 27.06
CA SER A 666 -22.50 20.92 25.93
C SER A 666 -21.84 21.46 24.65
N ILE A 667 -21.61 20.62 23.69
CA ILE A 667 -21.68 21.03 22.28
C ILE A 667 -22.41 19.93 21.53
N ASP A 668 -23.52 20.36 21.04
CA ASP A 668 -24.60 19.70 20.35
C ASP A 668 -24.17 19.29 18.95
N MET A 669 -24.64 18.11 18.56
CA MET A 669 -24.61 17.64 17.17
C MET A 669 -25.73 18.35 16.41
N ASN A 670 -25.43 18.88 15.23
CA ASN A 670 -26.48 19.03 14.25
C ASN A 670 -26.00 18.63 12.84
N ARG A 671 -26.79 17.72 12.28
CA ARG A 671 -26.80 17.22 10.90
C ARG A 671 -27.15 18.32 9.92
N ASN A 672 -26.62 18.25 8.74
CA ASN A 672 -27.35 18.18 7.48
C ASN A 672 -26.39 18.20 6.30
N GLY A 673 -26.38 17.28 5.53
CA GLY A 673 -26.50 16.73 4.29
C GLY A 673 -26.75 17.69 3.11
N ARG A 674 -25.98 17.44 2.02
CA ARG A 674 -26.48 17.46 0.64
C ARG A 674 -25.36 17.02 -0.30
N ASP A 675 -25.74 16.11 -1.18
CA ASP A 675 -25.06 15.71 -2.41
C ASP A 675 -24.75 16.92 -3.30
N ASP A 676 -23.63 16.85 -4.00
CA ASP A 676 -23.65 17.15 -5.44
C ASP A 676 -22.34 16.64 -6.11
N VAL A 677 -22.59 15.98 -7.20
CA VAL A 677 -21.68 15.43 -8.22
C VAL A 677 -21.01 16.59 -8.97
N HIS A 678 -19.70 16.49 -9.21
CA HIS A 678 -19.14 16.90 -10.49
C HIS A 678 -17.79 16.24 -10.77
N ASN A 679 -17.75 15.61 -11.94
CA ASN A 679 -16.57 15.23 -12.70
C ASN A 679 -15.61 16.40 -12.89
N ASP A 680 -14.30 16.10 -12.91
CA ASP A 680 -13.50 16.46 -14.08
C ASP A 680 -12.17 15.68 -14.07
N GLU A 681 -11.92 15.12 -15.22
CA GLU A 681 -10.68 14.47 -15.65
C GLU A 681 -9.63 15.53 -16.03
N ALA A 682 -8.43 15.08 -16.02
CA ALA A 682 -7.37 15.29 -17.00
C ALA A 682 -6.04 15.79 -16.44
N GLY A 683 -5.00 15.09 -16.86
CA GLY A 683 -3.64 15.65 -16.95
C GLY A 683 -2.53 14.77 -16.40
N ALA A 684 -2.11 13.84 -17.20
CA ALA A 684 -0.80 13.56 -17.77
C ALA A 684 0.43 13.58 -16.81
N LEU A 685 1.06 12.49 -16.64
CA LEU A 685 2.33 11.94 -17.19
C LEU A 685 2.69 10.67 -16.48
#